data_aa58bae364238597208f651d8047eff5
#
_entry.id   aa58bae364238597208f651d8047eff5
#
_cell.length_a   1.000
_cell.length_b   1.000
_cell.length_c   1.000
_cell.angle_alpha   90.00
_cell.angle_beta   90.00
_cell.angle_gamma   90.00
#
_symmetry.space_group_name_H-M   'P 1'
#
loop_
_entity.id
_entity.type
_entity.pdbx_description
1 polymer ?
#
loop_
_entity_poly.entity_id
_entity_poly.type
_entity_poly.pdbx_seq_one_letter_code
_entity_poly.pdbx_strand_id
1 'polypeptide(L)'
;MAAPLTMSMDLHYNMNISNISEPKHPNFFPKISRYPIRKSTIFCNSSKSPPNLEEPQKNSSLSDQLKPLSKTILSENAKEQAQLLIKPPKSTWVNPTKPKPSVISLQRQKRSPYSFNPQIRDLKLFAKKLNDSDYTSDEAFFSILEEIPHPVTKENALLMLNSLKPWEKALLFFNWVKTQNLFPMETIYYNVTMKSLRFGRQFELIEGLANEMIDNGIELDNITYSTIITCAKRCNLFDKAVEWFERMYKTGVMPDEVTYSAVLDVYAKIGKVEEVMSLYERGRASGWKPDHIAFSVLCKMFGEAGDYDGIRFVLQEMKSLEVQPNLIVYNTLLEAMGKAGKPGLARSLFEEMVESGVTPNEKTLTALVKVYGKARWSKDALELWERMRSNGWPMDFILYNTLLSMCADLGLEEEAERLFEDMKQSQHCRPDSFSYTAMLNVYGSGRKVDRAMELFEEMSKRGVDLNVMGLTCLIQCLGKSQRIDDLVRVFEVSIKRGIRPDDRLCGCLLSVMSFCDNTEDADLVLGCLGRANPKLVAFISLLTEEGTKFETLKEEFKAILTDAQLESRRPFCNCLIDICRKRNLQERAHELLYLGTIFGLYPGLHKKTAGEWSLNVRSLSVGAAHTALEEWMTSLSNIVEREEALPELFSAYTGAGTHKFSQGLASSFASHIEELAAPFRLSDDRVGCFVATRDDIVSWAQSRVPCPALTA
;
A
#
# COMPACT_ATOMS: atom_id res chain seq x y z
N MET A 1 58.72 -30.95 -27.34
CA MET A 1 58.77 -29.63 -28.01
C MET A 1 57.41 -29.00 -27.95
N ALA A 2 57.39 -27.81 -27.52
CA ALA A 2 56.31 -26.84 -27.32
C ALA A 2 55.84 -26.69 -25.84
N ALA A 3 56.30 -25.58 -25.28
CA ALA A 3 56.02 -25.09 -23.95
C ALA A 3 54.63 -24.40 -23.87
N PRO A 4 54.02 -24.30 -22.68
CA PRO A 4 52.76 -23.59 -22.50
C PRO A 4 52.98 -22.11 -22.20
N LEU A 5 52.23 -21.28 -22.89
CA LEU A 5 52.10 -19.84 -22.62
C LEU A 5 51.13 -19.61 -21.44
N THR A 6 51.67 -19.07 -20.36
CA THR A 6 50.91 -18.44 -19.28
C THR A 6 50.40 -17.08 -19.74
N MET A 7 49.09 -16.86 -19.69
CA MET A 7 48.51 -15.51 -19.70
C MET A 7 47.79 -15.27 -18.38
N SER A 8 48.43 -14.44 -17.57
CA SER A 8 47.84 -13.69 -16.43
C SER A 8 46.91 -12.62 -17.01
N MET A 9 45.66 -12.59 -16.54
CA MET A 9 44.79 -11.42 -16.71
C MET A 9 44.30 -10.99 -15.34
N ASP A 10 45.02 -10.02 -14.80
CA ASP A 10 44.57 -9.13 -13.76
C ASP A 10 43.51 -8.18 -14.34
N LEU A 11 42.28 -8.25 -13.87
CA LEU A 11 41.24 -7.26 -14.13
C LEU A 11 40.86 -6.59 -12.81
N HIS A 12 41.61 -5.55 -12.49
CA HIS A 12 41.21 -4.49 -11.56
C HIS A 12 40.10 -3.65 -12.21
N TYR A 13 38.86 -3.71 -11.70
CA TYR A 13 37.85 -2.72 -11.95
C TYR A 13 37.78 -1.75 -10.77
N ASN A 14 38.58 -0.69 -10.86
CA ASN A 14 38.38 0.56 -10.11
C ASN A 14 37.38 1.42 -10.89
N MET A 15 36.17 1.59 -10.41
CA MET A 15 35.29 2.69 -10.85
C MET A 15 35.48 3.89 -9.91
N ASN A 16 36.32 4.81 -10.34
CA ASN A 16 36.32 6.19 -9.88
C ASN A 16 35.11 6.92 -10.44
N ILE A 17 34.19 7.32 -9.57
CA ILE A 17 33.18 8.34 -9.89
C ILE A 17 33.72 9.66 -9.36
N SER A 18 34.37 10.43 -10.23
CA SER A 18 34.56 11.85 -10.05
C SER A 18 34.45 12.55 -11.39
N ASN A 19 33.68 13.65 -11.40
CA ASN A 19 33.55 14.66 -12.43
C ASN A 19 32.45 14.46 -13.49
N ILE A 20 31.22 14.90 -13.12
CA ILE A 20 30.34 15.60 -14.05
C ILE A 20 30.08 17.00 -13.47
N SER A 21 30.61 17.98 -14.18
CA SER A 21 30.51 19.41 -13.89
C SER A 21 29.09 19.91 -14.10
N GLU A 22 28.56 20.61 -13.10
CA GLU A 22 27.34 21.42 -13.17
C GLU A 22 27.55 22.65 -14.07
N PRO A 23 26.52 23.02 -14.90
CA PRO A 23 26.50 24.38 -15.47
C PRO A 23 25.88 25.36 -14.48
N LYS A 24 26.65 26.38 -14.13
CA LYS A 24 26.22 27.55 -13.36
C LYS A 24 25.19 28.36 -14.14
N HIS A 25 24.00 28.58 -13.57
CA HIS A 25 23.14 29.73 -13.89
C HIS A 25 22.67 30.44 -12.61
N PRO A 26 22.46 31.78 -12.68
CA PRO A 26 22.61 32.68 -11.52
C PRO A 26 21.30 32.80 -10.70
N ASN A 27 21.51 33.03 -9.42
CA ASN A 27 20.56 33.38 -8.38
C ASN A 27 19.63 34.54 -8.75
N PHE A 28 18.32 34.29 -8.63
CA PHE A 28 17.33 35.31 -8.25
C PHE A 28 16.14 34.61 -7.58
N PHE A 29 16.17 34.51 -6.25
CA PHE A 29 14.99 34.31 -5.43
C PHE A 29 15.08 35.13 -4.15
N PRO A 30 14.04 35.89 -3.76
CA PRO A 30 14.01 36.64 -2.53
C PRO A 30 13.82 35.71 -1.33
N LYS A 31 14.60 35.96 -0.30
CA LYS A 31 14.54 35.26 0.99
C LYS A 31 13.17 35.48 1.65
N ILE A 32 12.42 34.41 1.84
CA ILE A 32 11.28 34.37 2.75
C ILE A 32 11.78 33.89 4.11
N SER A 33 11.50 34.71 5.12
CA SER A 33 11.94 34.58 6.50
C SER A 33 11.44 33.24 7.13
N ARG A 34 12.41 32.49 7.69
CA ARG A 34 12.13 31.35 8.57
C ARG A 34 11.59 31.86 9.89
N TYR A 35 10.41 31.44 10.29
CA TYR A 35 9.96 31.54 11.66
C TYR A 35 10.73 30.54 12.54
N PRO A 36 11.19 30.93 13.73
CA PRO A 36 12.00 30.07 14.59
C PRO A 36 11.10 29.07 15.33
N ILE A 37 11.37 27.78 15.13
CA ILE A 37 10.86 26.70 15.97
C ILE A 37 11.58 26.80 17.31
N ARG A 38 10.87 27.23 18.36
CA ARG A 38 11.33 27.13 19.75
C ARG A 38 11.39 25.66 20.16
N LYS A 39 12.60 25.12 20.28
CA LYS A 39 12.88 23.89 21.03
C LYS A 39 12.74 24.20 22.52
N SER A 40 11.68 23.73 23.14
CA SER A 40 11.59 23.65 24.60
C SER A 40 12.25 22.35 25.06
N THR A 41 13.45 22.51 25.61
CA THR A 41 14.17 21.46 26.34
C THR A 41 13.47 21.30 27.69
N ILE A 42 12.84 20.15 27.92
CA ILE A 42 12.36 19.78 29.26
C ILE A 42 13.39 18.83 29.85
N PHE A 43 14.03 19.28 30.92
CA PHE A 43 14.88 18.49 31.80
C PHE A 43 14.03 17.41 32.49
N CYS A 44 14.40 16.16 32.32
CA CYS A 44 13.92 15.07 33.15
C CYS A 44 14.82 14.92 34.38
N ASN A 45 14.29 15.22 35.54
CA ASN A 45 14.88 14.79 36.81
C ASN A 45 14.30 13.43 37.21
N SER A 46 15.20 12.57 37.62
CA SER A 46 15.03 11.18 38.01
C SER A 46 14.20 10.96 39.27
N SER A 47 13.70 9.74 39.33
CA SER A 47 13.28 8.94 40.51
C SER A 47 11.80 8.90 40.85
N LYS A 48 11.17 7.76 40.50
CA LYS A 48 10.44 6.85 41.40
C LYS A 48 9.60 5.84 40.60
N SER A 49 9.53 4.63 41.13
CA SER A 49 8.88 3.41 40.65
C SER A 49 7.43 3.57 40.16
N PRO A 50 6.93 2.71 39.26
CA PRO A 50 5.61 2.83 38.67
C PRO A 50 4.53 2.33 39.63
N PRO A 51 3.44 3.05 39.82
CA PRO A 51 2.21 2.50 40.38
C PRO A 51 1.34 1.90 39.29
N ASN A 52 0.52 0.94 39.70
CA ASN A 52 -0.45 0.12 39.02
C ASN A 52 -1.22 0.81 37.88
N LEU A 53 -1.44 0.04 36.81
CA LEU A 53 -2.35 0.33 35.70
C LEU A 53 -3.79 0.40 36.21
N GLU A 54 -4.29 1.61 36.36
CA GLU A 54 -5.72 1.90 36.44
C GLU A 54 -6.30 2.04 35.02
N GLU A 55 -7.52 1.53 34.84
CA GLU A 55 -8.27 1.55 33.57
C GLU A 55 -8.42 2.97 33.02
N PRO A 56 -8.34 3.18 31.68
CA PRO A 56 -8.52 4.50 31.10
C PRO A 56 -9.99 4.91 31.14
N GLN A 57 -10.23 6.02 31.81
CA GLN A 57 -11.49 6.73 31.83
C GLN A 57 -11.93 7.08 30.39
N LYS A 58 -13.26 7.07 30.17
CA LYS A 58 -13.97 7.42 28.96
C LYS A 58 -13.38 8.66 28.29
N ASN A 59 -12.77 8.48 27.12
CA ASN A 59 -12.24 9.56 26.32
C ASN A 59 -13.38 10.41 25.75
N SER A 60 -13.31 11.71 26.02
CA SER A 60 -14.16 12.75 25.44
C SER A 60 -14.07 12.76 23.90
N SER A 61 -15.17 13.13 23.24
CA SER A 61 -15.27 13.21 21.77
C SER A 61 -14.26 14.21 21.19
N LEU A 62 -13.93 14.06 19.90
CA LEU A 62 -13.02 14.98 19.17
C LEU A 62 -13.48 16.44 19.33
N SER A 63 -14.80 16.67 19.44
CA SER A 63 -15.40 17.99 19.71
C SER A 63 -14.99 18.55 21.08
N ASP A 64 -14.75 17.71 22.08
CA ASP A 64 -14.37 18.12 23.43
C ASP A 64 -12.87 18.39 23.56
N GLN A 65 -12.05 17.74 22.78
CA GLN A 65 -10.60 18.03 22.71
C GLN A 65 -10.28 19.33 21.95
N LEU A 66 -11.19 19.79 21.07
CA LEU A 66 -11.02 21.02 20.28
C LEU A 66 -11.66 22.26 20.95
N LYS A 67 -12.54 22.11 21.95
CA LYS A 67 -13.17 23.20 22.66
C LYS A 67 -12.22 24.18 23.38
N PRO A 68 -11.06 23.79 23.93
CA PRO A 68 -10.15 24.73 24.54
C PRO A 68 -9.47 25.69 23.55
N LEU A 69 -9.24 25.23 22.28
CA LEU A 69 -8.56 26.04 21.27
C LEU A 69 -9.48 27.10 20.62
N SER A 70 -10.77 26.83 20.54
CA SER A 70 -11.74 27.77 19.97
C SER A 70 -12.11 28.94 20.94
N LYS A 71 -11.98 28.73 22.23
CA LYS A 71 -12.28 29.80 23.23
C LYS A 71 -11.20 30.87 23.34
N THR A 72 -9.95 30.56 22.98
CA THR A 72 -8.83 31.51 23.07
C THR A 72 -8.77 32.45 21.88
N ILE A 73 -9.30 32.05 20.72
CA ILE A 73 -9.28 32.86 19.48
C ILE A 73 -10.53 33.77 19.36
N LEU A 74 -11.63 33.41 20.03
CA LEU A 74 -12.88 34.18 19.92
C LEU A 74 -13.00 35.31 20.96
N SER A 75 -12.08 35.48 21.91
CA SER A 75 -12.18 36.52 22.95
C SER A 75 -11.58 37.88 22.62
N GLU A 76 -10.80 38.01 21.54
CA GLU A 76 -10.15 39.29 21.20
C GLU A 76 -10.75 40.03 20.01
N ASN A 77 -11.52 39.38 19.11
CA ASN A 77 -12.04 40.01 17.89
C ASN A 77 -13.56 40.32 17.91
N ALA A 78 -14.26 40.10 19.03
CA ALA A 78 -15.72 40.24 19.07
C ALA A 78 -16.22 41.60 19.62
N LYS A 79 -15.33 42.57 19.88
CA LYS A 79 -15.72 43.89 20.44
C LYS A 79 -15.66 45.07 19.49
N GLU A 80 -15.17 44.91 18.27
CA GLU A 80 -15.01 46.08 17.36
C GLU A 80 -15.86 46.07 16.06
N GLN A 81 -16.74 45.08 15.84
CA GLN A 81 -17.56 45.04 14.59
C GLN A 81 -19.08 44.92 14.83
N ALA A 82 -19.60 45.55 15.88
CA ALA A 82 -21.05 45.60 16.13
C ALA A 82 -21.70 46.90 15.68
N GLN A 83 -21.29 47.53 14.60
CA GLN A 83 -22.00 48.63 13.98
C GLN A 83 -21.79 48.62 12.47
N LEU A 84 -22.74 48.02 11.76
CA LEU A 84 -23.22 48.34 10.38
C LEU A 84 -23.93 47.12 9.79
N LEU A 85 -25.21 46.95 10.17
CA LEU A 85 -26.10 45.94 9.61
C LEU A 85 -26.95 46.57 8.50
N ILE A 86 -26.62 46.27 7.24
CA ILE A 86 -27.56 46.36 6.13
C ILE A 86 -27.98 44.93 5.80
N LYS A 87 -29.31 44.65 5.92
CA LYS A 87 -29.90 43.32 5.66
C LYS A 87 -29.79 42.96 4.18
N PRO A 88 -29.28 41.74 3.83
CA PRO A 88 -29.40 41.21 2.47
C PRO A 88 -30.79 40.57 2.22
N PRO A 89 -31.24 40.48 0.98
CA PRO A 89 -32.54 39.95 0.63
C PRO A 89 -32.63 38.43 0.80
N LYS A 90 -33.81 37.96 1.23
CA LYS A 90 -34.13 36.57 1.49
C LYS A 90 -34.04 35.73 0.21
N SER A 91 -33.08 34.82 0.11
CA SER A 91 -33.12 33.71 -0.86
C SER A 91 -33.82 32.52 -0.21
N THR A 92 -34.94 32.11 -0.78
CA THR A 92 -35.69 30.93 -0.37
C THR A 92 -35.05 29.67 -0.93
N TRP A 93 -34.28 28.96 -0.10
CA TRP A 93 -33.92 27.58 -0.36
C TRP A 93 -34.77 26.65 0.51
N VAL A 94 -35.47 25.72 -0.16
CA VAL A 94 -36.35 24.73 0.48
C VAL A 94 -35.53 23.50 0.86
N ASN A 95 -35.53 23.15 2.13
CA ASN A 95 -34.86 22.01 2.71
C ASN A 95 -35.58 20.68 2.34
N PRO A 96 -34.91 19.62 1.84
CA PRO A 96 -35.56 18.39 1.35
C PRO A 96 -35.87 17.32 2.41
N THR A 97 -35.92 17.63 3.69
CA THR A 97 -36.24 16.65 4.74
C THR A 97 -37.58 16.94 5.41
N LYS A 98 -38.68 16.50 4.77
CA LYS A 98 -39.95 16.20 5.44
C LYS A 98 -40.56 14.91 4.89
N PRO A 99 -41.20 14.07 5.73
CA PRO A 99 -41.80 12.81 5.29
C PRO A 99 -42.95 13.06 4.34
N LYS A 100 -43.14 12.13 3.39
CA LYS A 100 -44.18 12.18 2.36
C LYS A 100 -45.57 12.27 3.02
N PRO A 101 -46.37 13.30 2.76
CA PRO A 101 -47.80 13.26 3.04
C PRO A 101 -48.50 12.40 1.98
N SER A 102 -49.48 11.63 2.47
CA SER A 102 -50.41 10.84 1.71
C SER A 102 -51.06 11.63 0.56
N VAL A 103 -51.30 10.88 -0.50
CA VAL A 103 -51.95 11.23 -1.75
C VAL A 103 -53.05 12.30 -1.60
N ILE A 104 -52.69 13.52 -1.94
CA ILE A 104 -53.65 14.58 -2.30
C ILE A 104 -53.21 15.04 -3.70
N SER A 105 -54.14 15.01 -4.63
CA SER A 105 -53.99 15.34 -6.02
C SER A 105 -53.19 16.62 -6.24
N LEU A 106 -51.93 16.48 -6.63
CA LEU A 106 -51.15 17.57 -7.17
C LEU A 106 -51.76 17.97 -8.50
N GLN A 107 -52.52 19.04 -8.50
CA GLN A 107 -52.73 19.82 -9.73
C GLN A 107 -51.35 20.10 -10.32
N ARG A 108 -51.05 19.44 -11.44
CA ARG A 108 -49.91 19.77 -12.29
C ARG A 108 -49.93 21.29 -12.48
N GLN A 109 -49.04 22.04 -11.84
CA GLN A 109 -48.69 23.36 -12.29
C GLN A 109 -48.33 23.21 -13.79
N LYS A 110 -49.17 23.83 -14.61
CA LYS A 110 -48.96 23.93 -16.04
C LYS A 110 -47.53 24.45 -16.21
N ARG A 111 -46.64 23.56 -16.67
CA ARG A 111 -45.43 24.00 -17.35
C ARG A 111 -45.91 24.98 -18.39
N SER A 112 -45.34 26.19 -18.42
CA SER A 112 -45.59 27.16 -19.48
C SER A 112 -45.55 26.40 -20.80
N PRO A 113 -46.44 26.66 -21.74
CA PRO A 113 -46.37 26.06 -23.03
C PRO A 113 -45.11 26.64 -23.71
N TYR A 114 -43.96 25.99 -23.47
CA TYR A 114 -42.89 26.07 -24.44
C TYR A 114 -43.53 25.59 -25.72
N SER A 115 -43.74 26.51 -26.63
CA SER A 115 -44.32 26.29 -27.94
C SER A 115 -43.69 25.01 -28.48
N PHE A 116 -44.53 24.06 -28.79
CA PHE A 116 -44.16 22.79 -29.38
C PHE A 116 -43.57 23.14 -30.75
N ASN A 117 -42.26 23.43 -30.78
CA ASN A 117 -41.61 23.77 -32.05
C ASN A 117 -41.38 22.43 -32.79
N PRO A 118 -42.14 22.15 -33.84
CA PRO A 118 -42.02 20.90 -34.58
C PRO A 118 -40.59 20.68 -35.08
N GLN A 119 -39.88 21.73 -35.43
CA GLN A 119 -38.51 21.70 -35.92
C GLN A 119 -37.54 21.08 -34.91
N ILE A 120 -37.68 21.41 -33.62
CA ILE A 120 -36.84 20.86 -32.57
C ILE A 120 -37.08 19.36 -32.40
N ARG A 121 -38.33 18.91 -32.57
CA ARG A 121 -38.68 17.49 -32.49
C ARG A 121 -38.07 16.72 -33.65
N ASP A 122 -38.22 17.25 -34.85
CA ASP A 122 -37.77 16.59 -36.09
C ASP A 122 -36.23 16.50 -36.12
N LEU A 123 -35.52 17.55 -35.70
CA LEU A 123 -34.06 17.52 -35.54
C LEU A 123 -33.57 16.52 -34.45
N LYS A 124 -34.29 16.41 -33.32
CA LYS A 124 -33.95 15.39 -32.31
C LYS A 124 -34.21 13.97 -32.81
N LEU A 125 -35.27 13.76 -33.59
CA LEU A 125 -35.53 12.46 -34.21
C LEU A 125 -34.47 12.13 -35.27
N PHE A 126 -34.05 13.10 -36.05
CA PHE A 126 -32.98 12.96 -37.03
C PHE A 126 -31.63 12.66 -36.32
N ALA A 127 -31.28 13.39 -35.25
CA ALA A 127 -30.09 13.10 -34.45
C ALA A 127 -30.13 11.70 -33.83
N LYS A 128 -31.32 11.21 -33.42
CA LYS A 128 -31.48 9.85 -32.97
C LYS A 128 -31.23 8.84 -34.07
N LYS A 129 -31.79 9.06 -35.27
CA LYS A 129 -31.51 8.23 -36.47
C LYS A 129 -30.02 8.19 -36.78
N LEU A 130 -29.33 9.33 -36.71
CA LEU A 130 -27.86 9.41 -36.86
C LEU A 130 -27.11 8.64 -35.76
N ASN A 131 -27.54 8.71 -34.51
CA ASN A 131 -26.91 7.97 -33.45
C ASN A 131 -27.02 6.43 -33.63
N ASP A 132 -28.16 5.97 -34.13
CA ASP A 132 -28.49 4.57 -34.32
C ASP A 132 -27.98 3.99 -35.66
N SER A 133 -27.56 4.83 -36.63
CA SER A 133 -27.05 4.41 -37.94
C SER A 133 -25.60 3.97 -37.87
N ASP A 134 -25.30 2.82 -38.48
CA ASP A 134 -23.92 2.43 -38.78
C ASP A 134 -23.54 2.93 -40.15
N TYR A 135 -22.45 3.69 -40.25
CA TYR A 135 -21.90 4.18 -41.51
C TYR A 135 -20.52 3.55 -41.75
N THR A 136 -20.26 3.27 -43.03
CA THR A 136 -19.02 2.56 -43.44
C THR A 136 -17.92 3.54 -43.87
N SER A 137 -18.26 4.81 -44.11
CA SER A 137 -17.31 5.87 -44.50
C SER A 137 -17.84 7.25 -44.13
N ASP A 138 -16.94 8.24 -44.02
CA ASP A 138 -17.29 9.63 -43.73
C ASP A 138 -18.19 10.23 -44.85
N GLU A 139 -17.98 9.82 -46.11
CA GLU A 139 -18.81 10.22 -47.24
C GLU A 139 -20.24 9.75 -47.11
N ALA A 140 -20.46 8.53 -46.64
CA ALA A 140 -21.80 7.99 -46.35
C ALA A 140 -22.49 8.77 -45.23
N PHE A 141 -21.75 9.21 -44.22
CA PHE A 141 -22.29 10.06 -43.16
C PHE A 141 -22.68 11.44 -43.68
N PHE A 142 -21.86 12.05 -44.52
CA PHE A 142 -22.16 13.36 -45.13
C PHE A 142 -23.37 13.29 -46.05
N SER A 143 -23.55 12.22 -46.83
CA SER A 143 -24.75 12.03 -47.66
C SER A 143 -26.04 11.95 -46.82
N ILE A 144 -25.99 11.35 -45.63
CA ILE A 144 -27.12 11.33 -44.71
C ILE A 144 -27.41 12.76 -44.16
N LEU A 145 -26.37 13.57 -43.94
CA LEU A 145 -26.53 14.95 -43.47
C LEU A 145 -27.21 15.89 -44.48
N GLU A 146 -27.13 15.58 -45.75
CA GLU A 146 -27.86 16.32 -46.80
C GLU A 146 -29.38 16.16 -46.68
N GLU A 147 -29.87 15.11 -46.03
CA GLU A 147 -31.29 14.85 -45.74
C GLU A 147 -31.79 15.59 -44.47
N ILE A 148 -31.05 16.55 -43.93
CA ILE A 148 -31.50 17.29 -42.75
C ILE A 148 -32.84 17.96 -42.99
N PRO A 149 -33.87 17.71 -42.14
CA PRO A 149 -35.26 18.15 -42.44
C PRO A 149 -35.46 19.67 -42.40
N HIS A 150 -34.50 20.42 -41.86
CA HIS A 150 -34.60 21.88 -41.71
C HIS A 150 -33.25 22.55 -42.02
N PRO A 151 -33.28 23.86 -42.46
CA PRO A 151 -32.05 24.60 -42.70
C PRO A 151 -31.11 24.61 -41.48
N VAL A 152 -29.81 24.48 -41.74
CA VAL A 152 -28.79 24.50 -40.70
C VAL A 152 -28.54 25.94 -40.27
N THR A 153 -29.33 26.39 -39.30
CA THR A 153 -29.11 27.64 -38.57
C THR A 153 -28.16 27.43 -37.41
N LYS A 154 -27.63 28.53 -36.85
CA LYS A 154 -26.78 28.50 -35.65
C LYS A 154 -27.41 27.65 -34.53
N GLU A 155 -28.69 27.85 -34.23
CA GLU A 155 -29.44 27.16 -33.17
C GLU A 155 -29.64 25.68 -33.49
N ASN A 156 -29.97 25.34 -34.73
CA ASN A 156 -30.17 23.97 -35.18
C ASN A 156 -28.86 23.17 -35.15
N ALA A 157 -27.72 23.76 -35.53
CA ALA A 157 -26.42 23.15 -35.49
C ALA A 157 -26.01 22.82 -34.02
N LEU A 158 -26.21 23.75 -33.09
CA LEU A 158 -25.97 23.53 -31.66
C LEU A 158 -26.86 22.43 -31.07
N LEU A 159 -28.14 22.40 -31.46
CA LEU A 159 -29.08 21.37 -31.05
C LEU A 159 -28.64 19.99 -31.52
N MET A 160 -28.20 19.90 -32.79
CA MET A 160 -27.68 18.66 -33.36
C MET A 160 -26.42 18.20 -32.65
N LEU A 161 -25.40 19.06 -32.50
CA LEU A 161 -24.15 18.76 -31.79
C LEU A 161 -24.42 18.23 -30.36
N ASN A 162 -25.31 18.87 -29.61
CA ASN A 162 -25.68 18.44 -28.27
C ASN A 162 -26.48 17.12 -28.24
N SER A 163 -27.11 16.74 -29.37
CA SER A 163 -27.94 15.53 -29.46
C SER A 163 -27.16 14.29 -29.95
N LEU A 164 -25.97 14.49 -30.54
CA LEU A 164 -25.08 13.42 -30.98
C LEU A 164 -24.33 12.87 -29.79
N LYS A 165 -24.44 11.54 -29.55
CA LYS A 165 -23.82 10.85 -28.39
C LYS A 165 -22.42 10.31 -28.70
N PRO A 166 -22.18 9.61 -29.85
CA PRO A 166 -20.84 9.20 -30.23
C PRO A 166 -19.99 10.42 -30.59
N TRP A 167 -18.76 10.45 -30.03
CA TRP A 167 -17.85 11.58 -30.27
C TRP A 167 -17.41 11.68 -31.74
N GLU A 168 -17.28 10.52 -32.42
CA GLU A 168 -16.94 10.44 -33.84
C GLU A 168 -17.98 11.20 -34.66
N LYS A 169 -19.26 10.92 -34.42
CA LYS A 169 -20.38 11.57 -35.15
C LYS A 169 -20.47 13.06 -34.85
N ALA A 170 -20.20 13.46 -33.61
CA ALA A 170 -20.16 14.85 -33.23
C ALA A 170 -19.01 15.59 -33.93
N LEU A 171 -17.84 15.00 -34.06
CA LEU A 171 -16.70 15.58 -34.76
C LEU A 171 -16.96 15.67 -36.28
N LEU A 172 -17.50 14.61 -36.89
CA LEU A 172 -17.84 14.61 -38.31
C LEU A 172 -18.90 15.69 -38.65
N PHE A 173 -19.93 15.80 -37.80
CA PHE A 173 -20.94 16.83 -37.96
C PHE A 173 -20.36 18.24 -37.79
N PHE A 174 -19.48 18.45 -36.82
CA PHE A 174 -18.78 19.73 -36.64
C PHE A 174 -17.94 20.09 -37.86
N ASN A 175 -17.16 19.15 -38.39
CA ASN A 175 -16.36 19.37 -39.62
C ASN A 175 -17.23 19.65 -40.83
N TRP A 176 -18.37 18.96 -40.99
CA TRP A 176 -19.31 19.20 -42.04
C TRP A 176 -19.93 20.63 -41.97
N VAL A 177 -20.37 21.07 -40.77
CA VAL A 177 -20.88 22.44 -40.58
C VAL A 177 -19.83 23.47 -40.93
N LYS A 178 -18.57 23.22 -40.57
CA LYS A 178 -17.45 24.10 -40.86
C LYS A 178 -17.17 24.19 -42.37
N THR A 179 -17.21 23.07 -43.11
CA THR A 179 -17.00 23.05 -44.58
C THR A 179 -18.13 23.76 -45.34
N GLN A 180 -19.35 23.73 -44.82
CA GLN A 180 -20.49 24.42 -45.42
C GLN A 180 -20.42 25.95 -45.34
N ASN A 181 -19.59 26.49 -44.46
CA ASN A 181 -19.32 27.93 -44.28
C ASN A 181 -20.60 28.81 -44.17
N LEU A 182 -21.67 28.27 -43.56
CA LEU A 182 -22.98 28.91 -43.48
C LEU A 182 -23.00 30.08 -42.47
N PHE A 183 -22.15 30.07 -41.49
CA PHE A 183 -22.00 31.09 -40.47
C PHE A 183 -20.61 31.03 -39.82
N PRO A 184 -20.13 32.13 -39.22
CA PRO A 184 -18.84 32.13 -38.52
C PRO A 184 -18.88 31.16 -37.34
N MET A 185 -17.78 30.37 -37.18
CA MET A 185 -17.64 29.45 -36.08
C MET A 185 -17.29 30.22 -34.80
N GLU A 186 -18.14 30.08 -33.79
CA GLU A 186 -17.99 30.72 -32.47
C GLU A 186 -17.48 29.69 -31.43
N THR A 187 -16.89 30.16 -30.34
CA THR A 187 -16.37 29.35 -29.24
C THR A 187 -17.32 28.23 -28.74
N ILE A 188 -18.64 28.52 -28.79
CA ILE A 188 -19.67 27.59 -28.33
C ILE A 188 -19.71 26.27 -29.13
N TYR A 189 -19.45 26.30 -30.45
CA TYR A 189 -19.45 25.09 -31.28
C TYR A 189 -18.26 24.20 -30.95
N TYR A 190 -17.09 24.80 -30.75
CA TYR A 190 -15.89 24.10 -30.31
C TYR A 190 -16.10 23.48 -28.91
N ASN A 191 -16.66 24.23 -27.97
CA ASN A 191 -16.91 23.74 -26.60
C ASN A 191 -17.86 22.54 -26.57
N VAL A 192 -18.93 22.55 -27.36
CA VAL A 192 -19.88 21.43 -27.44
C VAL A 192 -19.22 20.21 -28.07
N THR A 193 -18.42 20.39 -29.12
CA THR A 193 -17.67 19.29 -29.75
C THR A 193 -16.61 18.73 -28.83
N MET A 194 -15.79 19.57 -28.20
CA MET A 194 -14.78 19.16 -27.22
C MET A 194 -15.38 18.43 -26.02
N LYS A 195 -16.60 18.82 -25.60
CA LYS A 195 -17.32 18.09 -24.54
C LYS A 195 -17.59 16.64 -24.93
N SER A 196 -17.99 16.37 -26.17
CA SER A 196 -18.21 15.01 -26.68
C SER A 196 -16.88 14.23 -26.77
N LEU A 197 -15.84 14.86 -27.31
CA LEU A 197 -14.48 14.29 -27.38
C LEU A 197 -13.91 13.97 -25.98
N ARG A 198 -14.19 14.78 -24.95
CA ARG A 198 -13.79 14.52 -23.57
C ARG A 198 -14.41 13.24 -23.03
N PHE A 199 -15.65 12.90 -23.37
CA PHE A 199 -16.25 11.62 -23.01
C PHE A 199 -15.57 10.45 -23.71
N GLY A 200 -15.14 10.64 -24.97
CA GLY A 200 -14.35 9.68 -25.75
C GLY A 200 -12.87 9.61 -25.36
N ARG A 201 -12.39 10.43 -24.42
CA ARG A 201 -10.97 10.52 -24.01
C ARG A 201 -10.02 10.84 -25.17
N GLN A 202 -10.47 11.66 -26.12
CA GLN A 202 -9.71 12.02 -27.32
C GLN A 202 -8.97 13.34 -27.09
N PHE A 203 -7.87 13.31 -26.33
CA PHE A 203 -7.14 14.52 -25.94
C PHE A 203 -6.48 15.21 -27.13
N GLU A 204 -5.84 14.45 -28.01
CA GLU A 204 -5.13 14.99 -29.18
C GLU A 204 -6.07 15.79 -30.12
N LEU A 205 -7.30 15.28 -30.32
CA LEU A 205 -8.31 15.98 -31.12
C LEU A 205 -8.79 17.25 -30.41
N ILE A 206 -8.94 17.24 -29.09
CA ILE A 206 -9.30 18.44 -28.33
C ILE A 206 -8.19 19.49 -28.40
N GLU A 207 -6.93 19.06 -28.22
CA GLU A 207 -5.77 19.97 -28.34
C GLU A 207 -5.64 20.53 -29.75
N GLY A 208 -5.90 19.73 -30.79
CA GLY A 208 -5.98 20.18 -32.19
C GLY A 208 -7.03 21.24 -32.40
N LEU A 209 -8.26 21.04 -31.91
CA LEU A 209 -9.34 22.03 -32.01
C LEU A 209 -9.03 23.31 -31.22
N ALA A 210 -8.36 23.20 -30.07
CA ALA A 210 -7.95 24.38 -29.30
C ALA A 210 -6.88 25.21 -30.03
N ASN A 211 -5.92 24.55 -30.65
CA ASN A 211 -4.90 25.22 -31.47
C ASN A 211 -5.55 25.87 -32.72
N GLU A 212 -6.49 25.20 -33.38
CA GLU A 212 -7.27 25.77 -34.46
C GLU A 212 -8.03 27.02 -34.04
N MET A 213 -8.63 27.05 -32.85
CA MET A 213 -9.28 28.27 -32.32
C MET A 213 -8.27 29.42 -32.20
N ILE A 214 -7.09 29.14 -31.68
CA ILE A 214 -6.03 30.15 -31.53
C ILE A 214 -5.58 30.69 -32.89
N ASP A 215 -5.33 29.80 -33.85
CA ASP A 215 -4.90 30.15 -35.20
C ASP A 215 -5.95 31.00 -35.95
N ASN A 216 -7.24 30.74 -35.69
CA ASN A 216 -8.35 31.50 -36.25
C ASN A 216 -8.71 32.76 -35.45
N GLY A 217 -7.97 33.09 -34.39
CA GLY A 217 -8.24 34.25 -33.54
C GLY A 217 -9.52 34.14 -32.70
N ILE A 218 -10.00 32.92 -32.44
CA ILE A 218 -11.17 32.65 -31.59
C ILE A 218 -10.68 32.56 -30.16
N GLU A 219 -11.22 33.39 -29.26
CA GLU A 219 -10.83 33.40 -27.86
C GLU A 219 -11.26 32.08 -27.13
N LEU A 220 -10.33 31.52 -26.37
CA LEU A 220 -10.61 30.39 -25.48
C LEU A 220 -11.24 30.93 -24.18
N ASP A 221 -12.44 30.46 -23.88
CA ASP A 221 -13.14 30.81 -22.65
C ASP A 221 -12.80 29.81 -21.51
N ASN A 222 -13.34 30.08 -20.33
CA ASN A 222 -13.17 29.22 -19.14
C ASN A 222 -13.64 27.78 -19.40
N ILE A 223 -14.73 27.59 -20.17
CA ILE A 223 -15.28 26.27 -20.50
C ILE A 223 -14.32 25.48 -21.40
N THR A 224 -13.68 26.15 -22.35
CA THR A 224 -12.68 25.57 -23.24
C THR A 224 -11.50 25.05 -22.45
N TYR A 225 -10.85 25.90 -21.62
CA TYR A 225 -9.73 25.51 -20.77
C TYR A 225 -10.08 24.39 -19.80
N SER A 226 -11.23 24.51 -19.11
CA SER A 226 -11.73 23.49 -18.19
C SER A 226 -11.92 22.13 -18.88
N THR A 227 -12.44 22.14 -20.12
CA THR A 227 -12.65 20.93 -20.91
C THR A 227 -11.33 20.28 -21.31
N ILE A 228 -10.34 21.05 -21.76
CA ILE A 228 -9.00 20.57 -22.13
C ILE A 228 -8.32 19.96 -20.91
N ILE A 229 -8.24 20.69 -19.79
CA ILE A 229 -7.58 20.27 -18.56
C ILE A 229 -8.22 19.00 -18.00
N THR A 230 -9.57 18.95 -17.94
CA THR A 230 -10.28 17.77 -17.44
C THR A 230 -10.14 16.57 -18.38
N CYS A 231 -9.99 16.76 -19.70
CA CYS A 231 -9.69 15.69 -20.63
C CYS A 231 -8.27 15.16 -20.44
N ALA A 232 -7.26 16.03 -20.38
CA ALA A 232 -5.88 15.66 -20.13
C ALA A 232 -5.74 14.84 -18.83
N LYS A 233 -6.40 15.29 -17.74
CA LYS A 233 -6.50 14.54 -16.49
C LYS A 233 -7.09 13.14 -16.68
N ARG A 234 -8.16 12.98 -17.45
CA ARG A 234 -8.81 11.68 -17.71
C ARG A 234 -7.97 10.74 -18.56
N CYS A 235 -7.10 11.30 -19.40
CA CYS A 235 -6.13 10.56 -20.21
C CYS A 235 -4.81 10.28 -19.47
N ASN A 236 -4.68 10.70 -18.20
CA ASN A 236 -3.45 10.64 -17.40
C ASN A 236 -2.28 11.44 -18.01
N LEU A 237 -2.57 12.44 -18.84
CA LEU A 237 -1.59 13.36 -19.41
C LEU A 237 -1.42 14.55 -18.47
N PHE A 238 -0.81 14.30 -17.31
CA PHE A 238 -0.77 15.28 -16.22
C PHE A 238 0.07 16.52 -16.57
N ASP A 239 1.17 16.33 -17.28
CA ASP A 239 2.04 17.45 -17.72
C ASP A 239 1.28 18.39 -18.66
N LYS A 240 0.48 17.84 -19.59
CA LYS A 240 -0.37 18.62 -20.47
C LYS A 240 -1.48 19.37 -19.71
N ALA A 241 -2.06 18.74 -18.69
CA ALA A 241 -3.06 19.42 -17.85
C ALA A 241 -2.46 20.64 -17.13
N VAL A 242 -1.23 20.52 -16.62
CA VAL A 242 -0.49 21.62 -15.97
C VAL A 242 -0.15 22.71 -17.01
N GLU A 243 0.37 22.33 -18.18
CA GLU A 243 0.70 23.27 -19.27
C GLU A 243 -0.49 24.13 -19.66
N TRP A 244 -1.66 23.51 -19.90
CA TRP A 244 -2.88 24.22 -20.27
C TRP A 244 -3.44 25.08 -19.12
N PHE A 245 -3.26 24.66 -17.89
CA PHE A 245 -3.63 25.46 -16.72
C PHE A 245 -2.76 26.70 -16.57
N GLU A 246 -1.44 26.59 -16.74
CA GLU A 246 -0.54 27.75 -16.76
C GLU A 246 -0.85 28.70 -17.92
N ARG A 247 -1.19 28.16 -19.08
CA ARG A 247 -1.60 28.96 -20.24
C ARG A 247 -2.88 29.74 -19.93
N MET A 248 -3.87 29.12 -19.26
CA MET A 248 -5.10 29.77 -18.80
C MET A 248 -4.79 31.01 -17.92
N TYR A 249 -3.86 30.88 -16.97
CA TYR A 249 -3.45 32.01 -16.15
C TYR A 249 -2.75 33.11 -16.95
N LYS A 250 -1.87 32.75 -17.88
CA LYS A 250 -1.15 33.71 -18.73
C LYS A 250 -2.09 34.52 -19.65
N THR A 251 -3.20 33.93 -20.08
CA THR A 251 -4.23 34.62 -20.89
C THR A 251 -5.22 35.43 -20.04
N GLY A 252 -5.10 35.40 -18.70
CA GLY A 252 -5.95 36.16 -17.79
C GLY A 252 -7.35 35.54 -17.59
N VAL A 253 -7.61 34.33 -18.09
CA VAL A 253 -8.86 33.61 -17.86
C VAL A 253 -8.86 33.00 -16.47
N MET A 254 -9.84 33.36 -15.64
CA MET A 254 -9.92 32.87 -14.27
C MET A 254 -10.48 31.45 -14.23
N PRO A 255 -9.81 30.51 -13.51
CA PRO A 255 -10.29 29.14 -13.34
C PRO A 255 -11.60 29.08 -12.57
N ASP A 256 -12.49 28.17 -12.95
CA ASP A 256 -13.71 27.84 -12.21
C ASP A 256 -13.48 26.76 -11.14
N GLU A 257 -14.52 26.44 -10.37
CA GLU A 257 -14.47 25.41 -9.32
C GLU A 257 -14.06 24.04 -9.86
N VAL A 258 -14.49 23.68 -11.07
CA VAL A 258 -14.19 22.42 -11.74
C VAL A 258 -12.71 22.37 -12.13
N THR A 259 -12.19 23.46 -12.64
CA THR A 259 -10.78 23.58 -13.04
C THR A 259 -9.86 23.51 -11.83
N TYR A 260 -10.16 24.27 -10.75
CA TYR A 260 -9.38 24.20 -9.51
C TYR A 260 -9.34 22.77 -8.95
N SER A 261 -10.50 22.11 -8.82
CA SER A 261 -10.59 20.75 -8.32
C SER A 261 -9.88 19.73 -9.23
N ALA A 262 -9.91 19.96 -10.55
CA ALA A 262 -9.24 19.08 -11.51
C ALA A 262 -7.72 19.19 -11.43
N VAL A 263 -7.17 20.41 -11.36
CA VAL A 263 -5.73 20.67 -11.31
C VAL A 263 -5.15 20.30 -9.96
N LEU A 264 -5.90 20.51 -8.87
CA LEU A 264 -5.54 20.08 -7.53
C LEU A 264 -5.33 18.55 -7.48
N ASP A 265 -6.24 17.77 -8.09
CA ASP A 265 -6.10 16.31 -8.22
C ASP A 265 -4.91 15.91 -9.13
N VAL A 266 -4.61 16.70 -10.17
CA VAL A 266 -3.45 16.48 -11.05
C VAL A 266 -2.15 16.64 -10.26
N TYR A 267 -1.96 17.77 -9.56
CA TYR A 267 -0.77 18.00 -8.74
C TYR A 267 -0.62 16.98 -7.62
N ALA A 268 -1.73 16.59 -6.98
CA ALA A 268 -1.72 15.55 -5.95
C ALA A 268 -1.25 14.18 -6.51
N LYS A 269 -1.69 13.80 -7.72
CA LYS A 269 -1.27 12.55 -8.38
C LYS A 269 0.19 12.56 -8.83
N ILE A 270 0.74 13.72 -9.17
CA ILE A 270 2.17 13.89 -9.49
C ILE A 270 3.02 13.87 -8.21
N GLY A 271 2.39 14.01 -7.03
CA GLY A 271 3.09 14.08 -5.75
C GLY A 271 3.66 15.46 -5.39
N LYS A 272 3.21 16.51 -6.07
CA LYS A 272 3.66 17.88 -5.86
C LYS A 272 2.85 18.59 -4.76
N VAL A 273 3.15 18.25 -3.50
CA VAL A 273 2.39 18.73 -2.32
C VAL A 273 2.44 20.25 -2.18
N GLU A 274 3.59 20.88 -2.42
CA GLU A 274 3.77 22.34 -2.30
C GLU A 274 2.91 23.09 -3.33
N GLU A 275 2.85 22.60 -4.56
CA GLU A 275 2.01 23.16 -5.62
C GLU A 275 0.52 22.98 -5.33
N VAL A 276 0.12 21.84 -4.73
CA VAL A 276 -1.26 21.63 -4.28
C VAL A 276 -1.65 22.68 -3.26
N MET A 277 -0.82 22.93 -2.24
CA MET A 277 -1.11 23.91 -1.20
C MET A 277 -1.10 25.34 -1.75
N SER A 278 -0.13 25.68 -2.60
CA SER A 278 -0.09 26.99 -3.27
C SER A 278 -1.32 27.24 -4.16
N LEU A 279 -1.78 26.20 -4.87
CA LEU A 279 -3.00 26.29 -5.68
C LEU A 279 -4.24 26.47 -4.81
N TYR A 280 -4.31 25.71 -3.69
CA TYR A 280 -5.40 25.80 -2.73
C TYR A 280 -5.51 27.21 -2.14
N GLU A 281 -4.41 27.79 -1.66
CA GLU A 281 -4.37 29.14 -1.11
C GLU A 281 -4.73 30.21 -2.15
N ARG A 282 -4.19 30.12 -3.37
CA ARG A 282 -4.54 31.04 -4.46
C ARG A 282 -6.02 30.98 -4.83
N GLY A 283 -6.56 29.77 -4.91
CA GLY A 283 -7.98 29.56 -5.19
C GLY A 283 -8.86 30.17 -4.11
N ARG A 284 -8.53 29.97 -2.84
CA ARG A 284 -9.21 30.57 -1.69
C ARG A 284 -9.16 32.11 -1.73
N ALA A 285 -8.00 32.67 -2.03
CA ALA A 285 -7.82 34.12 -2.17
C ALA A 285 -8.65 34.69 -3.34
N SER A 286 -8.86 33.91 -4.42
CA SER A 286 -9.74 34.27 -5.54
C SER A 286 -11.23 34.07 -5.28
N GLY A 287 -11.62 33.62 -4.07
CA GLY A 287 -13.01 33.38 -3.70
C GLY A 287 -13.52 31.97 -4.03
N TRP A 288 -12.67 31.06 -4.49
CA TRP A 288 -13.05 29.66 -4.70
C TRP A 288 -13.49 29.01 -3.39
N LYS A 289 -14.59 28.27 -3.46
CA LYS A 289 -15.10 27.47 -2.34
C LYS A 289 -14.82 25.99 -2.63
N PRO A 290 -13.86 25.38 -1.90
CA PRO A 290 -13.56 23.96 -2.07
C PRO A 290 -14.79 23.09 -1.80
N ASP A 291 -15.01 22.13 -2.68
CA ASP A 291 -16.07 21.14 -2.57
C ASP A 291 -15.58 19.83 -1.92
N HIS A 292 -16.47 18.86 -1.77
CA HIS A 292 -16.12 17.54 -1.24
C HIS A 292 -15.05 16.81 -2.06
N ILE A 293 -14.96 17.10 -3.37
CA ILE A 293 -13.95 16.47 -4.25
C ILE A 293 -12.57 17.02 -3.90
N ALA A 294 -12.45 18.35 -3.79
CA ALA A 294 -11.21 19.01 -3.41
C ALA A 294 -10.70 18.52 -2.04
N PHE A 295 -11.58 18.47 -1.04
CA PHE A 295 -11.23 17.95 0.28
C PHE A 295 -10.84 16.47 0.27
N SER A 296 -11.52 15.62 -0.53
CA SER A 296 -11.14 14.22 -0.69
C SER A 296 -9.73 14.07 -1.29
N VAL A 297 -9.36 14.94 -2.26
CA VAL A 297 -8.03 14.93 -2.86
C VAL A 297 -6.97 15.32 -1.83
N LEU A 298 -7.20 16.38 -1.05
CA LEU A 298 -6.29 16.80 0.01
C LEU A 298 -6.12 15.72 1.08
N CYS A 299 -7.22 15.14 1.56
CA CYS A 299 -7.18 14.03 2.53
C CYS A 299 -6.38 12.83 2.02
N LYS A 300 -6.58 12.47 0.73
CA LYS A 300 -5.86 11.37 0.10
C LYS A 300 -4.37 11.66 0.01
N MET A 301 -3.99 12.84 -0.45
CA MET A 301 -2.60 13.27 -0.58
C MET A 301 -1.88 13.24 0.77
N PHE A 302 -2.42 13.89 1.79
CA PHE A 302 -1.82 13.89 3.12
C PHE A 302 -1.82 12.49 3.76
N GLY A 303 -2.85 11.67 3.50
CA GLY A 303 -2.91 10.30 3.97
C GLY A 303 -1.87 9.39 3.31
N GLU A 304 -1.55 9.59 2.04
CA GLU A 304 -0.48 8.87 1.34
C GLU A 304 0.91 9.28 1.82
N ALA A 305 1.08 10.57 2.14
CA ALA A 305 2.30 11.10 2.73
C ALA A 305 2.47 10.74 4.23
N GLY A 306 1.43 10.22 4.89
CA GLY A 306 1.42 9.99 6.34
C GLY A 306 1.41 11.28 7.17
N ASP A 307 1.06 12.40 6.55
CA ASP A 307 1.03 13.72 7.18
C ASP A 307 -0.28 13.92 7.95
N TYR A 308 -0.19 13.72 9.25
CA TYR A 308 -1.32 13.88 10.17
C TYR A 308 -1.74 15.36 10.32
N ASP A 309 -0.80 16.28 10.35
CA ASP A 309 -1.09 17.70 10.54
C ASP A 309 -1.83 18.27 9.31
N GLY A 310 -1.46 17.82 8.11
CA GLY A 310 -2.20 18.09 6.88
C GLY A 310 -3.64 17.58 6.91
N ILE A 311 -3.86 16.36 7.41
CA ILE A 311 -5.24 15.83 7.57
C ILE A 311 -6.05 16.65 8.56
N ARG A 312 -5.45 17.05 9.68
CA ARG A 312 -6.07 17.91 10.69
C ARG A 312 -6.43 19.28 10.12
N PHE A 313 -5.54 19.85 9.30
CA PHE A 313 -5.83 21.11 8.57
C PHE A 313 -7.08 20.97 7.70
N VAL A 314 -7.20 19.89 6.91
CA VAL A 314 -8.36 19.65 6.04
C VAL A 314 -9.65 19.58 6.85
N LEU A 315 -9.66 18.87 7.97
CA LEU A 315 -10.84 18.78 8.85
C LEU A 315 -11.23 20.15 9.45
N GLN A 316 -10.27 20.97 9.84
CA GLN A 316 -10.51 22.33 10.33
C GLN A 316 -11.08 23.24 9.23
N GLU A 317 -10.52 23.17 8.02
CA GLU A 317 -11.01 23.91 6.85
C GLU A 317 -12.45 23.52 6.51
N MET A 318 -12.77 22.22 6.47
CA MET A 318 -14.16 21.77 6.25
C MET A 318 -15.12 22.34 7.28
N LYS A 319 -14.73 22.33 8.56
CA LYS A 319 -15.54 22.91 9.63
C LYS A 319 -15.70 24.43 9.50
N SER A 320 -14.62 25.13 9.12
CA SER A 320 -14.64 26.60 8.95
C SER A 320 -15.55 27.05 7.80
N LEU A 321 -15.69 26.21 6.79
CA LEU A 321 -16.50 26.44 5.61
C LEU A 321 -17.91 25.84 5.70
N GLU A 322 -18.27 25.28 6.85
CA GLU A 322 -19.55 24.58 7.09
C GLU A 322 -19.82 23.45 6.06
N VAL A 323 -18.75 22.86 5.49
CA VAL A 323 -18.85 21.73 4.57
C VAL A 323 -18.90 20.45 5.38
N GLN A 324 -20.08 19.81 5.44
CA GLN A 324 -20.21 18.52 6.15
C GLN A 324 -19.55 17.40 5.33
N PRO A 325 -18.68 16.55 5.94
CA PRO A 325 -18.10 15.44 5.25
C PRO A 325 -19.18 14.46 4.74
N ASN A 326 -19.06 14.04 3.49
CA ASN A 326 -19.90 12.97 2.93
C ASN A 326 -19.23 11.61 3.09
N LEU A 327 -19.91 10.53 2.70
CA LEU A 327 -19.40 9.17 2.77
C LEU A 327 -18.00 9.00 2.15
N ILE A 328 -17.72 9.69 1.04
CA ILE A 328 -16.43 9.58 0.33
C ILE A 328 -15.32 10.22 1.16
N VAL A 329 -15.58 11.40 1.73
CA VAL A 329 -14.62 12.11 2.60
C VAL A 329 -14.33 11.27 3.86
N TYR A 330 -15.37 10.75 4.54
CA TYR A 330 -15.18 9.90 5.72
C TYR A 330 -14.33 8.66 5.40
N ASN A 331 -14.62 7.97 4.28
CA ASN A 331 -13.83 6.82 3.88
C ASN A 331 -12.36 7.17 3.61
N THR A 332 -12.11 8.30 2.94
CA THR A 332 -10.75 8.76 2.66
C THR A 332 -10.01 9.13 3.96
N LEU A 333 -10.69 9.79 4.89
CA LEU A 333 -10.15 10.14 6.21
C LEU A 333 -9.82 8.88 7.04
N LEU A 334 -10.71 7.90 7.06
CA LEU A 334 -10.49 6.63 7.77
C LEU A 334 -9.30 5.86 7.20
N GLU A 335 -9.17 5.79 5.88
CA GLU A 335 -8.01 5.18 5.21
C GLU A 335 -6.71 5.92 5.56
N ALA A 336 -6.74 7.26 5.57
CA ALA A 336 -5.61 8.10 5.93
C ALA A 336 -5.19 7.90 7.40
N MET A 337 -6.15 7.86 8.34
CA MET A 337 -5.90 7.56 9.74
C MET A 337 -5.30 6.17 9.93
N GLY A 338 -5.74 5.20 9.14
CA GLY A 338 -5.19 3.85 9.13
C GLY A 338 -3.74 3.78 8.67
N LYS A 339 -3.37 4.57 7.66
CA LYS A 339 -1.98 4.69 7.19
C LYS A 339 -1.11 5.41 8.20
N ALA A 340 -1.64 6.47 8.83
CA ALA A 340 -0.96 7.24 9.87
C ALA A 340 -0.86 6.51 11.23
N GLY A 341 -1.44 5.31 11.37
CA GLY A 341 -1.40 4.53 12.60
C GLY A 341 -2.12 5.20 13.78
N LYS A 342 -3.25 5.86 13.52
CA LYS A 342 -4.04 6.60 14.53
C LYS A 342 -5.43 5.97 14.74
N PRO A 343 -5.53 4.77 15.36
CA PRO A 343 -6.80 4.05 15.49
C PRO A 343 -7.85 4.78 16.35
N GLY A 344 -7.44 5.50 17.40
CA GLY A 344 -8.36 6.27 18.23
C GLY A 344 -9.05 7.38 17.46
N LEU A 345 -8.36 8.05 16.54
CA LEU A 345 -8.97 9.07 15.70
C LEU A 345 -9.88 8.47 14.61
N ALA A 346 -9.51 7.32 14.07
CA ALA A 346 -10.39 6.59 13.16
C ALA A 346 -11.71 6.21 13.85
N ARG A 347 -11.67 5.76 15.12
CA ARG A 347 -12.86 5.51 15.93
C ARG A 347 -13.71 6.76 16.10
N SER A 348 -13.11 7.88 16.51
CA SER A 348 -13.84 9.14 16.70
C SER A 348 -14.49 9.66 15.42
N LEU A 349 -13.80 9.55 14.28
CA LEU A 349 -14.35 9.90 12.96
C LEU A 349 -15.52 9.00 12.55
N PHE A 350 -15.43 7.71 12.87
CA PHE A 350 -16.52 6.79 12.59
C PHE A 350 -17.77 7.09 13.43
N GLU A 351 -17.60 7.40 14.72
CA GLU A 351 -18.72 7.81 15.58
C GLU A 351 -19.33 9.13 15.08
N GLU A 352 -18.51 10.14 14.74
CA GLU A 352 -18.98 11.41 14.16
C GLU A 352 -19.79 11.18 12.87
N MET A 353 -19.34 10.26 12.02
CA MET A 353 -20.04 9.87 10.80
C MET A 353 -21.43 9.30 11.10
N VAL A 354 -21.52 8.37 12.05
CA VAL A 354 -22.79 7.74 12.44
C VAL A 354 -23.74 8.77 13.10
N GLU A 355 -23.22 9.61 14.01
CA GLU A 355 -23.97 10.68 14.66
C GLU A 355 -24.49 11.72 13.66
N SER A 356 -23.73 12.01 12.61
CA SER A 356 -24.14 12.90 11.51
C SER A 356 -25.20 12.29 10.59
N GLY A 357 -25.64 11.05 10.83
CA GLY A 357 -26.64 10.35 10.04
C GLY A 357 -26.10 9.78 8.69
N VAL A 358 -24.79 9.80 8.49
CA VAL A 358 -24.16 9.20 7.30
C VAL A 358 -24.02 7.70 7.55
N THR A 359 -24.75 6.88 6.78
CA THR A 359 -24.70 5.42 6.93
C THR A 359 -23.38 4.87 6.41
N PRO A 360 -22.65 4.06 7.23
CA PRO A 360 -21.44 3.38 6.78
C PRO A 360 -21.75 2.41 5.64
N ASN A 361 -20.82 2.29 4.70
CA ASN A 361 -20.86 1.25 3.67
C ASN A 361 -19.77 0.18 3.94
N GLU A 362 -19.77 -0.87 3.14
CA GLU A 362 -18.80 -1.98 3.23
C GLU A 362 -17.34 -1.48 3.24
N LYS A 363 -17.02 -0.46 2.43
CA LYS A 363 -15.67 0.12 2.40
C LYS A 363 -15.30 0.82 3.71
N THR A 364 -16.24 1.57 4.30
CA THR A 364 -16.06 2.23 5.60
C THR A 364 -15.70 1.20 6.68
N LEU A 365 -16.50 0.14 6.75
CA LEU A 365 -16.39 -0.89 7.79
C LEU A 365 -15.12 -1.72 7.60
N THR A 366 -14.80 -2.10 6.36
CA THR A 366 -13.54 -2.80 6.04
C THR A 366 -12.31 -1.94 6.35
N ALA A 367 -12.35 -0.64 6.04
CA ALA A 367 -11.25 0.27 6.36
C ALA A 367 -11.03 0.34 7.88
N LEU A 368 -12.10 0.50 8.65
CA LEU A 368 -12.03 0.58 10.11
C LEU A 368 -11.52 -0.71 10.75
N VAL A 369 -12.01 -1.88 10.30
CA VAL A 369 -11.51 -3.19 10.76
C VAL A 369 -10.03 -3.36 10.45
N LYS A 370 -9.56 -2.95 9.26
CA LYS A 370 -8.14 -2.96 8.91
C LYS A 370 -7.29 -2.07 9.82
N VAL A 371 -7.83 -0.90 10.19
CA VAL A 371 -7.15 0.02 11.12
C VAL A 371 -7.01 -0.65 12.50
N TYR A 372 -8.09 -1.22 13.01
CA TYR A 372 -8.10 -1.91 14.31
C TYR A 372 -7.19 -3.14 14.30
N GLY A 373 -7.21 -3.95 13.23
CA GLY A 373 -6.34 -5.10 13.07
C GLY A 373 -4.85 -4.73 13.14
N LYS A 374 -4.43 -3.71 12.39
CA LYS A 374 -3.05 -3.20 12.44
C LYS A 374 -2.64 -2.67 13.82
N ALA A 375 -3.58 -2.06 14.53
CA ALA A 375 -3.37 -1.55 15.88
C ALA A 375 -3.47 -2.62 16.96
N ARG A 376 -3.86 -3.86 16.62
CA ARG A 376 -4.18 -4.96 17.53
C ARG A 376 -5.35 -4.63 18.51
N TRP A 377 -6.29 -3.81 18.07
CA TRP A 377 -7.50 -3.46 18.81
C TRP A 377 -8.61 -4.47 18.47
N SER A 378 -8.43 -5.72 18.90
CA SER A 378 -9.36 -6.82 18.58
C SER A 378 -10.74 -6.61 19.19
N LYS A 379 -10.80 -6.12 20.41
CA LYS A 379 -12.08 -5.86 21.11
C LYS A 379 -12.93 -4.87 20.32
N ASP A 380 -12.33 -3.76 19.87
CA ASP A 380 -13.04 -2.73 19.10
C ASP A 380 -13.52 -3.26 17.73
N ALA A 381 -12.71 -4.11 17.08
CA ALA A 381 -13.09 -4.71 15.81
C ALA A 381 -14.27 -5.71 15.95
N LEU A 382 -14.28 -6.50 17.02
CA LEU A 382 -15.36 -7.45 17.33
C LEU A 382 -16.63 -6.73 17.81
N GLU A 383 -16.51 -5.69 18.63
CA GLU A 383 -17.61 -4.83 19.02
C GLU A 383 -18.26 -4.17 17.79
N LEU A 384 -17.44 -3.71 16.84
CA LEU A 384 -17.94 -3.18 15.58
C LEU A 384 -18.73 -4.23 14.80
N TRP A 385 -18.22 -5.48 14.70
CA TRP A 385 -18.93 -6.58 14.05
C TRP A 385 -20.28 -6.87 14.71
N GLU A 386 -20.35 -6.94 16.04
CA GLU A 386 -21.62 -7.13 16.77
C GLU A 386 -22.60 -5.98 16.52
N ARG A 387 -22.09 -4.74 16.50
CA ARG A 387 -22.88 -3.53 16.18
C ARG A 387 -23.39 -3.56 14.73
N MET A 388 -22.62 -4.09 13.81
CA MET A 388 -23.05 -4.28 12.42
C MET A 388 -24.22 -5.25 12.31
N ARG A 389 -24.13 -6.39 13.00
CA ARG A 389 -25.21 -7.37 13.05
C ARG A 389 -26.49 -6.78 13.65
N SER A 390 -26.38 -6.06 14.78
CA SER A 390 -27.52 -5.47 15.46
C SER A 390 -28.20 -4.36 14.67
N ASN A 391 -27.45 -3.57 13.90
CA ASN A 391 -27.98 -2.47 13.09
C ASN A 391 -28.37 -2.90 11.66
N GLY A 392 -28.13 -4.15 11.27
CA GLY A 392 -28.37 -4.62 9.90
C GLY A 392 -27.51 -3.93 8.86
N TRP A 393 -26.29 -3.50 9.22
CA TRP A 393 -25.37 -2.91 8.27
C TRP A 393 -24.82 -3.94 7.29
N PRO A 394 -24.47 -3.54 6.06
CA PRO A 394 -24.02 -4.48 5.05
C PRO A 394 -22.72 -5.16 5.47
N MET A 395 -22.69 -6.48 5.35
CA MET A 395 -21.51 -7.31 5.57
C MET A 395 -21.26 -8.11 4.31
N ASP A 396 -20.05 -8.00 3.77
CA ASP A 396 -19.59 -8.74 2.61
C ASP A 396 -18.52 -9.77 2.99
N PHE A 397 -18.17 -10.62 2.04
CA PHE A 397 -17.14 -11.65 2.23
C PHE A 397 -15.74 -11.04 2.50
N ILE A 398 -15.45 -9.82 1.99
CA ILE A 398 -14.17 -9.12 2.22
C ILE A 398 -14.04 -8.73 3.68
N LEU A 399 -15.12 -8.26 4.30
CA LEU A 399 -15.16 -7.89 5.69
C LEU A 399 -14.97 -9.10 6.61
N TYR A 400 -15.71 -10.20 6.36
CA TYR A 400 -15.51 -11.45 7.10
C TYR A 400 -14.07 -11.96 6.98
N ASN A 401 -13.53 -12.00 5.77
CA ASN A 401 -12.15 -12.44 5.54
C ASN A 401 -11.13 -11.52 6.23
N THR A 402 -11.41 -10.20 6.32
CA THR A 402 -10.55 -9.25 7.04
C THR A 402 -10.59 -9.50 8.55
N LEU A 403 -11.76 -9.75 9.12
CA LEU A 403 -11.94 -10.09 10.54
C LEU A 403 -11.27 -11.43 10.87
N LEU A 404 -11.49 -12.46 10.05
CA LEU A 404 -10.87 -13.78 10.21
C LEU A 404 -9.34 -13.69 10.14
N SER A 405 -8.80 -12.91 9.19
CA SER A 405 -7.35 -12.67 9.11
C SER A 405 -6.81 -11.97 10.36
N MET A 406 -7.52 -10.97 10.87
CA MET A 406 -7.15 -10.30 12.12
C MET A 406 -7.17 -11.28 13.30
N CYS A 407 -8.17 -12.13 13.41
CA CYS A 407 -8.23 -13.15 14.46
C CYS A 407 -7.06 -14.14 14.33
N ALA A 408 -6.69 -14.52 13.11
CA ALA A 408 -5.54 -15.39 12.85
C ALA A 408 -4.21 -14.74 13.31
N ASP A 409 -4.02 -13.45 12.99
CA ASP A 409 -2.80 -12.71 13.38
C ASP A 409 -2.67 -12.50 14.90
N LEU A 410 -3.81 -12.46 15.61
CA LEU A 410 -3.88 -12.22 17.04
C LEU A 410 -4.05 -13.51 17.86
N GLY A 411 -4.28 -14.65 17.21
CA GLY A 411 -4.50 -15.95 17.86
C GLY A 411 -5.84 -16.06 18.59
N LEU A 412 -6.88 -15.36 18.08
CA LEU A 412 -8.23 -15.33 18.66
C LEU A 412 -9.07 -16.46 18.05
N GLU A 413 -8.92 -17.67 18.57
CA GLU A 413 -9.53 -18.89 18.02
C GLU A 413 -11.07 -18.89 18.16
N GLU A 414 -11.57 -18.66 19.38
CA GLU A 414 -13.00 -18.71 19.68
C GLU A 414 -13.79 -17.67 18.87
N GLU A 415 -13.22 -16.50 18.72
CA GLU A 415 -13.83 -15.40 17.93
C GLU A 415 -13.82 -15.72 16.44
N ALA A 416 -12.74 -16.32 15.94
CA ALA A 416 -12.65 -16.76 14.55
C ALA A 416 -13.69 -17.86 14.25
N GLU A 417 -13.87 -18.81 15.13
CA GLU A 417 -14.90 -19.86 14.99
C GLU A 417 -16.31 -19.26 14.95
N ARG A 418 -16.63 -18.31 15.84
CA ARG A 418 -17.92 -17.61 15.84
C ARG A 418 -18.16 -16.82 14.54
N LEU A 419 -17.15 -16.10 14.05
CA LEU A 419 -17.22 -15.38 12.78
C LEU A 419 -17.41 -16.30 11.60
N PHE A 420 -16.70 -17.42 11.57
CA PHE A 420 -16.76 -18.39 10.48
C PHE A 420 -18.11 -19.12 10.45
N GLU A 421 -18.66 -19.44 11.62
CA GLU A 421 -20.00 -20.05 11.71
C GLU A 421 -21.11 -19.06 11.31
N ASP A 422 -21.00 -17.79 11.73
CA ASP A 422 -21.91 -16.73 11.30
C ASP A 422 -21.87 -16.54 9.77
N MET A 423 -20.67 -16.59 9.18
CA MET A 423 -20.48 -16.57 7.72
C MET A 423 -21.13 -17.77 7.02
N LYS A 424 -21.04 -18.99 7.61
CA LYS A 424 -21.70 -20.19 7.06
C LYS A 424 -23.23 -20.09 7.06
N GLN A 425 -23.80 -19.43 8.06
CA GLN A 425 -25.25 -19.22 8.22
C GLN A 425 -25.78 -18.08 7.34
N SER A 426 -24.89 -17.19 6.85
CA SER A 426 -25.26 -16.09 5.99
C SER A 426 -25.78 -16.57 4.64
N GLN A 427 -26.89 -15.99 4.16
CA GLN A 427 -27.45 -16.30 2.84
C GLN A 427 -26.60 -15.74 1.69
N HIS A 428 -25.84 -14.67 1.94
CA HIS A 428 -25.13 -13.89 0.93
C HIS A 428 -23.59 -14.04 0.98
N CYS A 429 -23.05 -14.50 2.10
CA CYS A 429 -21.60 -14.56 2.34
C CYS A 429 -21.18 -15.99 2.71
N ARG A 430 -21.15 -16.90 1.73
CA ARG A 430 -20.63 -18.25 1.99
C ARG A 430 -19.10 -18.26 2.05
N PRO A 431 -18.50 -19.06 2.98
CA PRO A 431 -17.05 -19.19 3.06
C PRO A 431 -16.42 -19.59 1.73
N ASP A 432 -15.41 -18.87 1.33
CA ASP A 432 -14.60 -19.08 0.12
C ASP A 432 -13.21 -19.63 0.47
N SER A 433 -12.38 -19.86 -0.54
CA SER A 433 -11.01 -20.33 -0.36
C SER A 433 -10.18 -19.45 0.61
N PHE A 434 -10.44 -18.13 0.64
CA PHE A 434 -9.73 -17.21 1.55
C PHE A 434 -10.21 -17.36 2.99
N SER A 435 -11.52 -17.53 3.21
CA SER A 435 -12.10 -17.78 4.54
C SER A 435 -11.55 -19.07 5.16
N TYR A 436 -11.53 -20.15 4.38
CA TYR A 436 -10.95 -21.43 4.81
C TYR A 436 -9.44 -21.29 5.08
N THR A 437 -8.70 -20.56 4.24
CA THR A 437 -7.26 -20.29 4.46
C THR A 437 -7.02 -19.52 5.76
N ALA A 438 -7.84 -18.52 6.06
CA ALA A 438 -7.74 -17.76 7.31
C ALA A 438 -7.97 -18.66 8.52
N MET A 439 -8.99 -19.54 8.48
CA MET A 439 -9.27 -20.51 9.55
C MET A 439 -8.14 -21.55 9.69
N LEU A 440 -7.58 -22.05 8.59
CA LEU A 440 -6.40 -22.93 8.63
C LEU A 440 -5.21 -22.25 9.32
N ASN A 441 -5.03 -20.95 9.10
CA ASN A 441 -3.98 -20.17 9.77
C ASN A 441 -4.27 -19.99 11.28
N VAL A 442 -5.54 -19.78 11.66
CA VAL A 442 -5.96 -19.75 13.09
C VAL A 442 -5.58 -21.06 13.76
N TYR A 443 -6.02 -22.19 13.23
CA TYR A 443 -5.74 -23.52 13.81
C TYR A 443 -4.24 -23.88 13.77
N GLY A 444 -3.55 -23.49 12.69
CA GLY A 444 -2.10 -23.67 12.59
C GLY A 444 -1.30 -22.89 13.63
N SER A 445 -1.73 -21.67 13.94
CA SER A 445 -1.13 -20.85 14.99
C SER A 445 -1.41 -21.39 16.40
N GLY A 446 -2.61 -21.97 16.62
CA GLY A 446 -3.03 -22.63 17.85
C GLY A 446 -2.53 -24.06 18.01
N ARG A 447 -1.82 -24.62 17.01
CA ARG A 447 -1.40 -26.04 16.96
C ARG A 447 -2.57 -27.03 17.05
N LYS A 448 -3.75 -26.66 16.56
CA LYS A 448 -4.97 -27.47 16.55
C LYS A 448 -5.06 -28.31 15.27
N VAL A 449 -4.18 -29.30 15.15
CA VAL A 449 -4.00 -30.08 13.92
C VAL A 449 -5.26 -30.82 13.50
N ASP A 450 -5.95 -31.43 14.45
CA ASP A 450 -7.16 -32.21 14.15
C ASP A 450 -8.27 -31.30 13.61
N ARG A 451 -8.44 -30.12 14.19
CA ARG A 451 -9.38 -29.10 13.68
C ARG A 451 -9.00 -28.61 12.28
N ALA A 452 -7.69 -28.43 12.01
CA ALA A 452 -7.23 -28.05 10.68
C ALA A 452 -7.51 -29.13 9.64
N MET A 453 -7.38 -30.42 10.02
CA MET A 453 -7.70 -31.58 9.17
C MET A 453 -9.21 -31.72 8.94
N GLU A 454 -10.04 -31.57 9.98
CA GLU A 454 -11.50 -31.56 9.85
C GLU A 454 -11.95 -30.45 8.89
N LEU A 455 -11.35 -29.25 9.00
CA LEU A 455 -11.66 -28.12 8.13
C LEU A 455 -11.25 -28.37 6.67
N PHE A 456 -10.11 -29.02 6.44
CA PHE A 456 -9.67 -29.42 5.10
C PHE A 456 -10.61 -30.44 4.48
N GLU A 457 -11.11 -31.39 5.26
CA GLU A 457 -12.10 -32.38 4.80
C GLU A 457 -13.47 -31.71 4.51
N GLU A 458 -13.92 -30.79 5.38
CA GLU A 458 -15.14 -30.01 5.15
C GLU A 458 -15.05 -29.22 3.84
N MET A 459 -13.95 -28.49 3.64
CA MET A 459 -13.66 -27.74 2.42
C MET A 459 -13.71 -28.63 1.18
N SER A 460 -13.09 -29.80 1.27
CA SER A 460 -13.06 -30.78 0.20
C SER A 460 -14.45 -31.36 -0.13
N LYS A 461 -15.27 -31.63 0.89
CA LYS A 461 -16.66 -32.10 0.72
C LYS A 461 -17.57 -31.05 0.10
N ARG A 462 -17.31 -29.75 0.39
CA ARG A 462 -18.08 -28.63 -0.18
C ARG A 462 -17.63 -28.25 -1.60
N GLY A 463 -16.58 -28.87 -2.13
CA GLY A 463 -16.04 -28.55 -3.46
C GLY A 463 -15.34 -27.19 -3.53
N VAL A 464 -14.90 -26.66 -2.39
CA VAL A 464 -14.08 -25.45 -2.35
C VAL A 464 -12.63 -25.84 -2.53
N ASP A 465 -11.97 -25.31 -3.56
CA ASP A 465 -10.57 -25.62 -3.82
C ASP A 465 -9.63 -24.88 -2.86
N LEU A 466 -8.68 -25.63 -2.30
CA LEU A 466 -7.61 -25.07 -1.50
C LEU A 466 -6.69 -24.23 -2.40
N ASN A 467 -6.31 -23.04 -1.96
CA ASN A 467 -5.28 -22.25 -2.64
C ASN A 467 -3.88 -22.59 -2.10
N VAL A 468 -2.83 -22.15 -2.80
CA VAL A 468 -1.43 -22.42 -2.41
C VAL A 468 -1.12 -21.91 -1.00
N MET A 469 -1.70 -20.76 -0.61
CA MET A 469 -1.52 -20.20 0.73
C MET A 469 -2.12 -21.11 1.82
N GLY A 470 -3.36 -21.58 1.61
CA GLY A 470 -4.01 -22.52 2.53
C GLY A 470 -3.25 -23.84 2.64
N LEU A 471 -2.74 -24.35 1.50
CA LEU A 471 -1.88 -25.54 1.50
C LEU A 471 -0.59 -25.29 2.31
N THR A 472 0.04 -24.15 2.14
CA THR A 472 1.26 -23.79 2.89
C THR A 472 0.99 -23.71 4.40
N CYS A 473 -0.14 -23.08 4.81
CA CYS A 473 -0.55 -23.01 6.22
C CYS A 473 -0.79 -24.42 6.82
N LEU A 474 -1.48 -25.28 6.07
CA LEU A 474 -1.78 -26.63 6.54
C LEU A 474 -0.52 -27.50 6.64
N ILE A 475 0.36 -27.47 5.63
CA ILE A 475 1.65 -28.16 5.64
C ILE A 475 2.52 -27.67 6.79
N GLN A 476 2.55 -26.37 7.05
CA GLN A 476 3.31 -25.83 8.19
C GLN A 476 2.74 -26.29 9.54
N CYS A 477 1.41 -26.35 9.67
CA CYS A 477 0.74 -26.85 10.86
C CYS A 477 1.09 -28.33 11.11
N LEU A 478 0.94 -29.18 10.10
CA LEU A 478 1.24 -30.62 10.16
C LEU A 478 2.71 -30.88 10.44
N GLY A 479 3.61 -30.17 9.77
CA GLY A 479 5.07 -30.29 10.00
C GLY A 479 5.50 -29.92 11.41
N LYS A 480 4.98 -28.81 11.96
CA LYS A 480 5.27 -28.42 13.36
C LYS A 480 4.75 -29.40 14.41
N SER A 481 3.78 -30.21 14.04
CA SER A 481 3.17 -31.21 14.91
C SER A 481 3.65 -32.63 14.60
N GLN A 482 4.69 -32.79 13.77
CA GLN A 482 5.31 -34.06 13.37
C GLN A 482 4.30 -35.06 12.72
N ARG A 483 3.23 -34.54 12.08
CA ARG A 483 2.22 -35.35 11.38
C ARG A 483 2.60 -35.51 9.89
N ILE A 484 3.72 -36.16 9.60
CA ILE A 484 4.32 -36.20 8.26
C ILE A 484 3.49 -37.02 7.28
N ASP A 485 2.87 -38.11 7.70
CA ASP A 485 2.00 -38.92 6.85
C ASP A 485 0.79 -38.11 6.33
N ASP A 486 0.17 -37.35 7.22
CA ASP A 486 -0.94 -36.46 6.84
C ASP A 486 -0.46 -35.34 5.91
N LEU A 487 0.73 -34.79 6.14
CA LEU A 487 1.34 -33.79 5.28
C LEU A 487 1.49 -34.32 3.84
N VAL A 488 2.08 -35.51 3.69
CA VAL A 488 2.28 -36.15 2.39
C VAL A 488 0.93 -36.37 1.71
N ARG A 489 -0.06 -36.90 2.43
CA ARG A 489 -1.42 -37.13 1.93
C ARG A 489 -2.07 -35.83 1.42
N VAL A 490 -2.02 -34.75 2.23
CA VAL A 490 -2.57 -33.43 1.88
C VAL A 490 -1.86 -32.85 0.68
N PHE A 491 -0.53 -32.92 0.64
CA PHE A 491 0.26 -32.46 -0.49
C PHE A 491 -0.11 -33.19 -1.78
N GLU A 492 -0.16 -34.53 -1.75
CA GLU A 492 -0.49 -35.33 -2.93
C GLU A 492 -1.90 -35.07 -3.47
N VAL A 493 -2.89 -34.99 -2.57
CA VAL A 493 -4.28 -34.66 -2.95
C VAL A 493 -4.34 -33.27 -3.59
N SER A 494 -3.59 -32.32 -3.05
CA SER A 494 -3.59 -30.93 -3.55
C SER A 494 -2.94 -30.82 -4.92
N ILE A 495 -1.81 -31.51 -5.15
CA ILE A 495 -1.14 -31.54 -6.47
C ILE A 495 -2.02 -32.24 -7.51
N LYS A 496 -2.67 -33.36 -7.16
CA LYS A 496 -3.62 -34.05 -8.06
C LYS A 496 -4.80 -33.17 -8.44
N ARG A 497 -5.20 -32.20 -7.61
CA ARG A 497 -6.24 -31.20 -7.91
C ARG A 497 -5.74 -30.01 -8.72
N GLY A 498 -4.46 -30.00 -9.12
CA GLY A 498 -3.88 -28.99 -10.00
C GLY A 498 -3.28 -27.78 -9.29
N ILE A 499 -3.08 -27.80 -7.98
CA ILE A 499 -2.33 -26.75 -7.28
C ILE A 499 -0.88 -26.79 -7.75
N ARG A 500 -0.39 -25.66 -8.22
CA ARG A 500 1.02 -25.49 -8.60
C ARG A 500 1.80 -24.98 -7.39
N PRO A 501 2.82 -25.72 -6.92
CA PRO A 501 3.68 -25.27 -5.85
C PRO A 501 4.38 -23.96 -6.22
N ASP A 502 4.49 -23.05 -5.28
CA ASP A 502 5.28 -21.84 -5.36
C ASP A 502 6.52 -21.91 -4.46
N ASP A 503 7.37 -20.89 -4.51
CA ASP A 503 8.59 -20.84 -3.71
C ASP A 503 8.29 -20.79 -2.19
N ARG A 504 7.15 -20.24 -1.79
CA ARG A 504 6.75 -20.20 -0.36
C ARG A 504 6.44 -21.60 0.15
N LEU A 505 5.72 -22.40 -0.65
CA LEU A 505 5.46 -23.79 -0.32
C LEU A 505 6.75 -24.60 -0.29
N CYS A 506 7.67 -24.40 -1.25
CA CYS A 506 8.99 -25.03 -1.23
C CYS A 506 9.79 -24.65 0.02
N GLY A 507 9.78 -23.39 0.42
CA GLY A 507 10.41 -22.91 1.66
C GLY A 507 9.78 -23.53 2.91
N CYS A 508 8.46 -23.74 2.90
CA CYS A 508 7.76 -24.41 3.98
C CYS A 508 8.18 -25.89 4.10
N LEU A 509 8.25 -26.62 2.99
CA LEU A 509 8.72 -28.01 2.97
C LEU A 509 10.19 -28.12 3.43
N LEU A 510 11.07 -27.21 3.01
CA LEU A 510 12.45 -27.15 3.50
C LEU A 510 12.49 -26.91 5.03
N SER A 511 11.65 -26.01 5.51
CA SER A 511 11.56 -25.74 6.95
C SER A 511 11.05 -26.97 7.72
N VAL A 512 10.03 -27.66 7.21
CA VAL A 512 9.55 -28.91 7.85
C VAL A 512 10.66 -29.95 7.89
N MET A 513 11.39 -30.14 6.78
CA MET A 513 12.51 -31.09 6.72
C MET A 513 13.62 -30.76 7.74
N SER A 514 13.87 -29.48 8.03
CA SER A 514 14.82 -29.07 9.06
C SER A 514 14.35 -29.42 10.49
N PHE A 515 13.05 -29.65 10.71
CA PHE A 515 12.47 -30.04 12.00
C PHE A 515 12.20 -31.54 12.13
N CYS A 516 12.26 -32.36 11.07
CA CYS A 516 12.04 -33.80 11.15
C CYS A 516 13.09 -34.46 12.04
N ASP A 517 12.66 -35.28 13.03
CA ASP A 517 13.57 -35.91 13.99
C ASP A 517 14.20 -37.18 13.45
N ASN A 518 13.56 -37.87 12.49
CA ASN A 518 14.08 -39.07 11.85
C ASN A 518 14.36 -38.85 10.36
N THR A 519 15.18 -39.72 9.78
CA THR A 519 15.56 -39.65 8.36
C THR A 519 14.44 -40.09 7.45
N GLU A 520 13.57 -41.01 7.85
CA GLU A 520 12.45 -41.50 7.05
C GLU A 520 11.43 -40.40 6.80
N ASP A 521 11.07 -39.63 7.82
CA ASP A 521 10.18 -38.49 7.69
C ASP A 521 10.79 -37.39 6.80
N ALA A 522 12.09 -37.12 6.96
CA ALA A 522 12.79 -36.15 6.13
C ALA A 522 12.79 -36.58 4.64
N ASP A 523 12.95 -37.87 4.36
CA ASP A 523 12.93 -38.41 2.99
C ASP A 523 11.53 -38.37 2.37
N LEU A 524 10.47 -38.57 3.16
CA LEU A 524 9.09 -38.37 2.71
C LEU A 524 8.82 -36.92 2.30
N VAL A 525 9.27 -35.96 3.10
CA VAL A 525 9.15 -34.53 2.81
C VAL A 525 10.02 -34.15 1.59
N LEU A 526 11.22 -34.74 1.46
CA LEU A 526 12.09 -34.56 0.30
C LEU A 526 11.42 -35.06 -0.99
N GLY A 527 10.66 -36.17 -0.92
CA GLY A 527 9.83 -36.66 -2.02
C GLY A 527 8.75 -35.65 -2.46
N CYS A 528 8.11 -34.98 -1.50
CA CYS A 528 7.18 -33.88 -1.78
C CYS A 528 7.89 -32.69 -2.44
N LEU A 529 9.04 -32.28 -1.91
CA LEU A 529 9.86 -31.21 -2.46
C LEU A 529 10.34 -31.52 -3.89
N GLY A 530 10.69 -32.79 -4.18
CA GLY A 530 11.08 -33.22 -5.53
C GLY A 530 10.00 -33.04 -6.58
N ARG A 531 8.74 -33.19 -6.20
CA ARG A 531 7.59 -32.88 -7.08
C ARG A 531 7.33 -31.39 -7.21
N ALA A 532 7.66 -30.61 -6.16
CA ALA A 532 7.48 -29.17 -6.16
C ALA A 532 8.63 -28.44 -6.89
N ASN A 533 9.86 -28.78 -6.57
CA ASN A 533 11.08 -28.17 -7.13
C ASN A 533 12.24 -29.17 -7.20
N PRO A 534 12.41 -29.88 -8.33
CA PRO A 534 13.47 -30.87 -8.51
C PRO A 534 14.89 -30.32 -8.37
N LYS A 535 15.11 -29.03 -8.72
CA LYS A 535 16.43 -28.39 -8.61
C LYS A 535 16.88 -28.24 -7.16
N LEU A 536 15.94 -27.88 -6.26
CA LEU A 536 16.24 -27.81 -4.83
C LEU A 536 16.66 -29.18 -4.27
N VAL A 537 16.00 -30.27 -4.69
CA VAL A 537 16.37 -31.62 -4.26
C VAL A 537 17.73 -32.02 -4.80
N ALA A 538 18.02 -31.76 -6.05
CA ALA A 538 19.34 -32.01 -6.63
C ALA A 538 20.44 -31.27 -5.86
N PHE A 539 20.19 -30.02 -5.47
CA PHE A 539 21.14 -29.26 -4.67
C PHE A 539 21.33 -29.84 -3.26
N ILE A 540 20.24 -30.27 -2.61
CA ILE A 540 20.32 -30.91 -1.27
C ILE A 540 21.16 -32.22 -1.38
N SER A 541 21.02 -32.97 -2.45
CA SER A 541 21.85 -34.17 -2.71
C SER A 541 23.33 -33.81 -2.84
N LEU A 542 23.66 -32.71 -3.58
CA LEU A 542 25.02 -32.20 -3.71
C LEU A 542 25.64 -31.79 -2.36
N LEU A 543 24.83 -31.23 -1.45
CA LEU A 543 25.29 -30.87 -0.10
C LEU A 543 25.70 -32.09 0.73
N THR A 544 25.08 -33.25 0.49
CA THR A 544 25.33 -34.49 1.22
C THR A 544 26.38 -35.38 0.57
N GLU A 545 26.76 -35.08 -0.66
CA GLU A 545 27.76 -35.85 -1.42
C GLU A 545 29.19 -35.48 -0.99
N GLU A 546 29.96 -36.49 -0.58
CA GLU A 546 31.36 -36.31 -0.22
C GLU A 546 32.20 -35.94 -1.44
N GLY A 547 33.05 -34.92 -1.28
CA GLY A 547 33.96 -34.50 -2.38
C GLY A 547 33.39 -33.46 -3.35
N THR A 548 32.16 -33.01 -3.18
CA THR A 548 31.60 -31.88 -3.95
C THR A 548 32.41 -30.61 -3.76
N LYS A 549 32.93 -30.03 -4.86
CA LYS A 549 33.76 -28.83 -4.81
C LYS A 549 32.92 -27.57 -4.55
N PHE A 550 33.53 -26.63 -3.82
CA PHE A 550 32.87 -25.33 -3.49
C PHE A 550 32.39 -24.56 -4.74
N GLU A 551 33.16 -24.50 -5.82
CA GLU A 551 32.77 -23.80 -7.03
C GLU A 551 31.51 -24.43 -7.70
N THR A 552 31.34 -25.74 -7.65
CA THR A 552 30.13 -26.42 -8.14
C THR A 552 28.93 -26.04 -7.29
N LEU A 553 29.07 -26.03 -5.96
CA LEU A 553 28.02 -25.59 -5.04
C LEU A 553 27.64 -24.12 -5.30
N LYS A 554 28.59 -23.27 -5.54
CA LYS A 554 28.38 -21.85 -5.81
C LYS A 554 27.60 -21.62 -7.10
N GLU A 555 27.90 -22.33 -8.17
CA GLU A 555 27.21 -22.23 -9.47
C GLU A 555 25.76 -22.74 -9.35
N GLU A 556 25.55 -23.90 -8.73
CA GLU A 556 24.21 -24.48 -8.54
C GLU A 556 23.37 -23.63 -7.58
N PHE A 557 23.96 -23.14 -6.50
CA PHE A 557 23.27 -22.21 -5.58
C PHE A 557 22.85 -20.92 -6.27
N LYS A 558 23.73 -20.36 -7.13
CA LYS A 558 23.40 -19.18 -7.94
C LYS A 558 22.23 -19.46 -8.89
N ALA A 559 22.19 -20.64 -9.52
CA ALA A 559 21.08 -21.03 -10.38
C ALA A 559 19.75 -21.08 -9.63
N ILE A 560 19.73 -21.67 -8.42
CA ILE A 560 18.53 -21.69 -7.55
C ILE A 560 18.08 -20.26 -7.18
N LEU A 561 19.01 -19.40 -6.78
CA LEU A 561 18.69 -18.03 -6.42
C LEU A 561 18.19 -17.21 -7.60
N THR A 562 18.65 -17.50 -8.82
CA THR A 562 18.17 -16.80 -10.03
C THR A 562 16.73 -17.15 -10.34
N ASP A 563 16.36 -18.42 -10.19
CA ASP A 563 15.01 -18.92 -10.45
C ASP A 563 14.03 -18.50 -9.32
N ALA A 564 14.51 -18.38 -8.08
CA ALA A 564 13.68 -18.07 -6.92
C ALA A 564 13.28 -16.58 -6.81
N GLN A 565 12.07 -16.33 -6.32
CA GLN A 565 11.59 -14.99 -5.98
C GLN A 565 12.47 -14.34 -4.90
N LEU A 566 12.67 -13.02 -4.97
CA LEU A 566 13.54 -12.26 -4.06
C LEU A 566 13.22 -12.52 -2.58
N GLU A 567 11.93 -12.60 -2.24
CA GLU A 567 11.45 -12.84 -0.88
C GLU A 567 11.79 -14.24 -0.35
N SER A 568 11.90 -15.25 -1.23
CA SER A 568 12.14 -16.65 -0.88
C SER A 568 13.62 -17.01 -0.78
N ARG A 569 14.52 -16.22 -1.37
CA ARG A 569 15.96 -16.51 -1.43
C ARG A 569 16.62 -16.68 -0.07
N ARG A 570 16.36 -15.74 0.84
CA ARG A 570 16.91 -15.78 2.21
C ARG A 570 16.32 -16.94 3.03
N PRO A 571 14.99 -17.16 3.08
CA PRO A 571 14.40 -18.34 3.68
C PRO A 571 14.99 -19.66 3.18
N PHE A 572 15.21 -19.80 1.87
CA PHE A 572 15.84 -21.02 1.33
C PHE A 572 17.25 -21.24 1.89
N CYS A 573 18.09 -20.20 1.86
CA CYS A 573 19.43 -20.29 2.40
C CYS A 573 19.43 -20.65 3.88
N ASN A 574 18.58 -20.00 4.69
CA ASN A 574 18.44 -20.31 6.12
C ASN A 574 18.05 -21.78 6.35
N CYS A 575 17.01 -22.27 5.66
CA CYS A 575 16.58 -23.67 5.81
C CYS A 575 17.64 -24.67 5.36
N LEU A 576 18.38 -24.39 4.29
CA LEU A 576 19.48 -25.24 3.84
C LEU A 576 20.61 -25.31 4.86
N ILE A 577 20.95 -24.19 5.51
CA ILE A 577 21.93 -24.16 6.60
C ILE A 577 21.42 -24.98 7.78
N ASP A 578 20.15 -24.83 8.16
CA ASP A 578 19.54 -25.60 9.25
C ASP A 578 19.58 -27.12 8.96
N ILE A 579 19.29 -27.52 7.72
CA ILE A 579 19.36 -28.93 7.28
C ILE A 579 20.80 -29.45 7.37
N CYS A 580 21.80 -28.69 6.91
CA CYS A 580 23.21 -29.08 6.99
C CYS A 580 23.65 -29.27 8.45
N ARG A 581 23.28 -28.35 9.35
CA ARG A 581 23.60 -28.49 10.79
C ARG A 581 22.95 -29.71 11.40
N LYS A 582 21.68 -29.98 11.08
CA LYS A 582 20.96 -31.15 11.61
C LYS A 582 21.58 -32.47 11.13
N ARG A 583 22.16 -32.48 9.93
CA ARG A 583 22.89 -33.64 9.36
C ARG A 583 24.37 -33.69 9.76
N ASN A 584 24.82 -32.85 10.68
CA ASN A 584 26.21 -32.71 11.13
C ASN A 584 27.22 -32.32 10.01
N LEU A 585 26.72 -31.64 8.96
CA LEU A 585 27.51 -31.12 7.84
C LEU A 585 27.94 -29.67 8.13
N GLN A 586 28.76 -29.44 9.15
CA GLN A 586 29.09 -28.10 9.61
C GLN A 586 29.85 -27.30 8.57
N GLU A 587 30.81 -27.90 7.86
CA GLU A 587 31.55 -27.20 6.77
C GLU A 587 30.60 -26.68 5.67
N ARG A 588 29.61 -27.49 5.28
CA ARG A 588 28.60 -27.10 4.30
C ARG A 588 27.70 -25.96 4.81
N ALA A 589 27.40 -25.94 6.10
CA ALA A 589 26.65 -24.83 6.71
C ALA A 589 27.42 -23.51 6.62
N HIS A 590 28.75 -23.53 6.90
CA HIS A 590 29.63 -22.36 6.74
C HIS A 590 29.76 -21.91 5.29
N GLU A 591 29.93 -22.86 4.33
CA GLU A 591 29.98 -22.57 2.91
C GLU A 591 28.68 -21.88 2.41
N LEU A 592 27.51 -22.37 2.87
CA LEU A 592 26.22 -21.78 2.51
C LEU A 592 26.03 -20.39 3.10
N LEU A 593 26.46 -20.15 4.35
CA LEU A 593 26.41 -18.82 4.96
C LEU A 593 27.30 -17.83 4.20
N TYR A 594 28.50 -18.27 3.83
CA TYR A 594 29.44 -17.49 3.03
C TYR A 594 28.87 -17.17 1.63
N LEU A 595 28.27 -18.16 0.95
CA LEU A 595 27.58 -17.95 -0.33
C LEU A 595 26.41 -16.98 -0.16
N GLY A 596 25.61 -17.11 0.89
CA GLY A 596 24.53 -16.18 1.20
C GLY A 596 25.02 -14.74 1.37
N THR A 597 26.20 -14.56 1.96
CA THR A 597 26.83 -13.25 2.14
C THR A 597 27.32 -12.68 0.78
N ILE A 598 27.99 -13.49 -0.05
CA ILE A 598 28.44 -13.11 -1.40
C ILE A 598 27.27 -12.68 -2.30
N PHE A 599 26.18 -13.43 -2.27
CA PHE A 599 24.98 -13.12 -3.07
C PHE A 599 24.08 -12.05 -2.45
N GLY A 600 24.50 -11.39 -1.35
CA GLY A 600 23.81 -10.26 -0.74
C GLY A 600 22.50 -10.62 -0.03
N LEU A 601 22.32 -11.89 0.39
CA LEU A 601 21.13 -12.32 1.13
C LEU A 601 21.09 -11.77 2.55
N TYR A 602 22.24 -11.44 3.12
CA TYR A 602 22.42 -10.98 4.50
C TYR A 602 23.04 -9.58 4.57
N PRO A 603 22.35 -8.53 4.06
CA PRO A 603 22.89 -7.18 4.11
C PRO A 603 23.06 -6.72 5.56
N GLY A 604 24.27 -6.30 5.91
CA GLY A 604 24.58 -5.80 7.25
C GLY A 604 24.70 -6.90 8.31
N LEU A 605 25.00 -8.16 7.93
CA LEU A 605 25.34 -9.24 8.86
C LEU A 605 26.50 -8.82 9.77
N HIS A 606 27.58 -8.34 9.20
CA HIS A 606 28.73 -7.77 9.89
C HIS A 606 28.80 -6.27 9.67
N LYS A 607 28.97 -5.48 10.74
CA LYS A 607 29.21 -4.06 10.67
C LYS A 607 30.43 -3.73 11.52
N LYS A 608 31.45 -3.13 10.92
CA LYS A 608 32.69 -2.71 11.57
C LYS A 608 32.74 -1.18 11.61
N THR A 609 32.81 -0.61 12.82
CA THR A 609 33.05 0.81 13.07
C THR A 609 34.31 0.95 13.93
N ALA A 610 34.85 2.15 14.07
CA ALA A 610 36.05 2.38 14.86
C ALA A 610 35.89 1.99 16.35
N GLY A 611 34.68 2.13 16.93
CA GLY A 611 34.42 1.84 18.33
C GLY A 611 33.68 0.53 18.59
N GLU A 612 32.95 -0.02 17.60
CA GLU A 612 32.10 -1.19 17.78
C GLU A 612 32.06 -2.08 16.53
N TRP A 613 32.26 -3.38 16.70
CA TRP A 613 31.98 -4.37 15.68
C TRP A 613 30.74 -5.15 16.07
N SER A 614 29.81 -5.31 15.12
CA SER A 614 28.52 -5.95 15.41
C SER A 614 28.16 -7.05 14.43
N LEU A 615 27.54 -8.11 14.95
CA LEU A 615 26.92 -9.21 14.25
C LEU A 615 25.39 -9.09 14.35
N ASN A 616 24.68 -9.00 13.21
CA ASN A 616 23.23 -8.84 13.20
C ASN A 616 22.55 -10.12 12.70
N VAL A 617 22.06 -10.96 13.63
CA VAL A 617 21.44 -12.25 13.33
C VAL A 617 19.91 -12.23 13.27
N ARG A 618 19.27 -11.07 13.34
CA ARG A 618 17.79 -10.95 13.38
C ARG A 618 17.05 -11.57 12.21
N SER A 619 17.70 -11.68 11.07
CA SER A 619 17.11 -12.22 9.82
C SER A 619 17.52 -13.67 9.54
N LEU A 620 18.24 -14.29 10.45
CA LEU A 620 18.72 -15.66 10.34
C LEU A 620 17.76 -16.64 11.05
N SER A 621 17.77 -17.90 10.61
CA SER A 621 17.24 -19.01 11.41
C SER A 621 18.14 -19.31 12.60
N VAL A 622 17.69 -20.19 13.48
CA VAL A 622 18.50 -20.58 14.66
C VAL A 622 19.84 -21.19 14.23
N GLY A 623 19.83 -22.16 13.32
CA GLY A 623 21.06 -22.80 12.85
C GLY A 623 21.96 -21.84 12.07
N ALA A 624 21.39 -20.98 11.22
CA ALA A 624 22.17 -19.97 10.52
C ALA A 624 22.79 -18.94 11.48
N ALA A 625 22.10 -18.58 12.56
CA ALA A 625 22.63 -17.67 13.58
C ALA A 625 23.78 -18.31 14.39
N HIS A 626 23.68 -19.60 14.72
CA HIS A 626 24.75 -20.36 15.34
C HIS A 626 25.98 -20.42 14.43
N THR A 627 25.79 -20.76 13.15
CA THR A 627 26.87 -20.80 12.16
C THR A 627 27.55 -19.44 12.00
N ALA A 628 26.76 -18.35 11.99
CA ALA A 628 27.28 -16.98 11.90
C ALA A 628 28.10 -16.59 13.14
N LEU A 629 27.70 -17.04 14.34
CA LEU A 629 28.44 -16.81 15.57
C LEU A 629 29.76 -17.59 15.53
N GLU A 630 29.73 -18.86 15.15
CA GLU A 630 30.94 -19.72 15.06
C GLU A 630 31.97 -19.12 14.09
N GLU A 631 31.52 -18.70 12.88
CA GLU A 631 32.37 -18.03 11.90
C GLU A 631 32.96 -16.74 12.45
N TRP A 632 32.13 -15.93 13.11
CA TRP A 632 32.57 -14.66 13.68
C TRP A 632 33.60 -14.89 14.80
N MET A 633 33.36 -15.84 15.70
CA MET A 633 34.31 -16.22 16.79
C MET A 633 35.63 -16.70 16.23
N THR A 634 35.62 -17.53 15.19
CA THR A 634 36.82 -18.01 14.50
C THR A 634 37.59 -16.82 13.87
N SER A 635 36.85 -15.90 13.23
CA SER A 635 37.45 -14.70 12.65
C SER A 635 38.09 -13.79 13.71
N LEU A 636 37.43 -13.64 14.88
CA LEU A 636 37.97 -12.84 16.00
C LEU A 636 39.21 -13.49 16.62
N SER A 637 39.26 -14.81 16.76
CA SER A 637 40.45 -15.53 17.23
C SER A 637 41.64 -15.28 16.28
N ASN A 638 41.44 -15.42 14.98
CA ASN A 638 42.47 -15.19 13.97
C ASN A 638 42.99 -13.74 13.95
N ILE A 639 42.14 -12.76 14.24
CA ILE A 639 42.49 -11.34 14.34
C ILE A 639 43.33 -11.07 15.59
N VAL A 640 42.95 -11.68 16.71
CA VAL A 640 43.73 -11.62 17.98
C VAL A 640 45.11 -12.23 17.81
N GLU A 641 45.21 -13.41 17.17
CA GLU A 641 46.51 -14.09 16.88
C GLU A 641 47.42 -13.25 15.98
N ARG A 642 46.84 -12.42 15.08
CA ARG A 642 47.59 -11.53 14.19
C ARG A 642 47.90 -10.19 14.80
N GLU A 643 47.55 -9.95 16.06
CA GLU A 643 47.69 -8.69 16.79
C GLU A 643 47.12 -7.45 16.04
N GLU A 644 46.02 -7.66 15.28
CA GLU A 644 45.33 -6.59 14.59
C GLU A 644 44.56 -5.69 15.56
N ALA A 645 44.35 -4.43 15.19
CA ALA A 645 43.60 -3.47 16.02
C ALA A 645 42.15 -3.86 16.22
N LEU A 646 41.71 -4.02 17.47
CA LEU A 646 40.34 -4.35 17.86
C LEU A 646 39.60 -3.13 18.40
N PRO A 647 38.26 -3.02 18.14
CA PRO A 647 37.42 -1.99 18.76
C PRO A 647 37.24 -2.23 20.27
N GLU A 648 36.67 -1.25 20.95
CA GLU A 648 36.40 -1.38 22.39
C GLU A 648 35.23 -2.30 22.71
N LEU A 649 34.24 -2.38 21.79
CA LEU A 649 32.99 -3.10 22.00
C LEU A 649 32.67 -4.05 20.84
N PHE A 650 32.17 -5.23 21.21
CA PHE A 650 31.60 -6.23 20.29
C PHE A 650 30.16 -6.47 20.66
N SER A 651 29.27 -6.52 19.68
CA SER A 651 27.84 -6.72 19.93
C SER A 651 27.20 -7.70 18.94
N ALA A 652 26.31 -8.57 19.44
CA ALA A 652 25.49 -9.45 18.61
C ALA A 652 24.00 -9.14 18.83
N TYR A 653 23.27 -8.86 17.74
CA TYR A 653 21.86 -8.47 17.78
C TYR A 653 20.95 -9.62 17.34
N THR A 654 20.10 -10.11 18.26
CA THR A 654 19.08 -11.13 17.99
C THR A 654 17.69 -10.53 17.76
N GLY A 655 17.48 -9.25 18.10
CA GLY A 655 16.22 -8.51 18.02
C GLY A 655 15.50 -8.35 19.35
N ALA A 656 14.62 -7.35 19.44
CA ALA A 656 13.97 -6.92 20.68
C ALA A 656 12.90 -7.89 21.25
N GLY A 657 12.74 -9.10 20.70
CA GLY A 657 11.84 -10.11 21.28
C GLY A 657 10.34 -9.82 21.20
N THR A 658 9.92 -8.82 20.45
CA THR A 658 8.49 -8.43 20.31
C THR A 658 7.64 -9.45 19.55
N HIS A 659 8.27 -10.36 18.81
CA HIS A 659 7.61 -11.46 18.13
C HIS A 659 7.96 -12.80 18.77
N LYS A 660 6.98 -13.71 18.80
CA LYS A 660 7.12 -15.07 19.36
C LYS A 660 8.34 -15.84 18.80
N PHE A 661 8.73 -15.57 17.56
CA PHE A 661 9.90 -16.15 16.89
C PHE A 661 11.24 -15.56 17.39
N SER A 662 11.28 -14.28 17.72
CA SER A 662 12.51 -13.62 18.17
C SER A 662 12.89 -14.01 19.61
N GLN A 663 11.93 -14.41 20.44
CA GLN A 663 12.21 -14.96 21.78
C GLN A 663 12.91 -16.31 21.68
N GLY A 664 12.49 -17.20 20.77
CA GLY A 664 13.12 -18.48 20.53
C GLY A 664 14.57 -18.35 20.02
N LEU A 665 14.82 -17.40 19.10
CA LEU A 665 16.15 -17.14 18.58
C LEU A 665 17.09 -16.62 19.68
N ALA A 666 16.67 -15.65 20.48
CA ALA A 666 17.48 -15.05 21.53
C ALA A 666 17.86 -16.12 22.62
N SER A 667 16.90 -16.94 23.02
CA SER A 667 17.14 -18.02 24.00
C SER A 667 18.11 -19.06 23.46
N SER A 668 17.90 -19.56 22.23
CA SER A 668 18.79 -20.54 21.62
C SER A 668 20.17 -19.96 21.34
N PHE A 669 20.28 -18.70 20.98
CA PHE A 669 21.55 -18.01 20.76
C PHE A 669 22.32 -17.84 22.06
N ALA A 670 21.64 -17.54 23.20
CA ALA A 670 22.23 -17.48 24.52
C ALA A 670 22.82 -18.86 24.94
N SER A 671 22.04 -19.94 24.78
CA SER A 671 22.54 -21.29 25.05
C SER A 671 23.76 -21.64 24.21
N HIS A 672 23.79 -21.25 22.96
CA HIS A 672 24.93 -21.51 22.07
C HIS A 672 26.18 -20.70 22.43
N ILE A 673 26.02 -19.47 22.92
CA ILE A 673 27.11 -18.68 23.49
C ILE A 673 27.73 -19.40 24.67
N GLU A 674 26.91 -20.00 25.56
CA GLU A 674 27.36 -20.79 26.69
C GLU A 674 28.10 -22.09 26.26
N GLU A 675 27.55 -22.81 25.26
CA GLU A 675 28.18 -24.02 24.70
C GLU A 675 29.56 -23.73 24.10
N LEU A 676 29.72 -22.61 23.42
CA LEU A 676 30.97 -22.16 22.82
C LEU A 676 31.92 -21.53 23.86
N ALA A 677 31.49 -21.36 25.10
CA ALA A 677 32.17 -20.55 26.10
C ALA A 677 32.59 -19.17 25.56
N ALA A 678 31.73 -18.57 24.67
CA ALA A 678 31.98 -17.31 24.04
C ALA A 678 31.78 -16.15 25.06
N PRO A 679 32.57 -15.06 25.00
CA PRO A 679 32.65 -14.05 26.06
C PRO A 679 31.49 -13.02 25.99
N PHE A 680 30.40 -13.33 25.32
CA PHE A 680 29.26 -12.44 25.18
C PHE A 680 28.28 -12.55 26.34
N ARG A 681 27.80 -11.41 26.85
CA ARG A 681 26.77 -11.30 27.90
C ARG A 681 25.58 -10.50 27.41
N LEU A 682 24.39 -10.80 27.89
CA LEU A 682 23.20 -10.04 27.60
C LEU A 682 23.37 -8.59 28.11
N SER A 683 23.09 -7.60 27.26
CA SER A 683 23.17 -6.19 27.64
C SER A 683 21.96 -5.77 28.44
N ASP A 684 22.15 -5.07 29.57
CA ASP A 684 21.06 -4.47 30.34
C ASP A 684 20.43 -3.26 29.65
N ASP A 685 21.22 -2.52 28.87
CA ASP A 685 20.81 -1.27 28.21
C ASP A 685 20.17 -1.48 26.83
N ARG A 686 20.47 -2.58 26.14
CA ARG A 686 20.05 -2.84 24.76
C ARG A 686 19.32 -4.16 24.66
N VAL A 687 17.98 -4.12 24.57
CA VAL A 687 17.12 -5.31 24.49
C VAL A 687 17.48 -6.19 23.28
N GLY A 688 17.73 -7.48 23.52
CA GLY A 688 18.10 -8.45 22.48
C GLY A 688 19.50 -8.24 21.88
N CYS A 689 20.39 -7.66 22.67
CA CYS A 689 21.78 -7.44 22.30
C CYS A 689 22.70 -8.18 23.30
N PHE A 690 23.65 -8.93 22.79
CA PHE A 690 24.73 -9.54 23.54
C PHE A 690 26.01 -8.74 23.31
N VAL A 691 26.77 -8.45 24.37
CA VAL A 691 27.95 -7.58 24.30
C VAL A 691 29.17 -8.25 24.92
N ALA A 692 30.34 -7.90 24.39
CA ALA A 692 31.65 -8.28 24.98
C ALA A 692 32.61 -7.10 24.79
N THR A 693 33.52 -6.93 25.76
CA THR A 693 34.60 -5.95 25.68
C THR A 693 35.79 -6.50 24.91
N ARG A 694 36.73 -5.62 24.52
CA ARG A 694 38.00 -6.03 23.92
C ARG A 694 38.74 -7.05 24.79
N ASP A 695 38.82 -6.77 26.09
CA ASP A 695 39.56 -7.60 27.03
C ASP A 695 38.94 -8.98 27.20
N ASP A 696 37.58 -9.06 27.17
CA ASP A 696 36.85 -10.32 27.18
C ASP A 696 37.19 -11.19 25.97
N ILE A 697 37.23 -10.59 24.77
CA ILE A 697 37.54 -11.30 23.52
C ILE A 697 39.02 -11.77 23.50
N VAL A 698 39.95 -10.91 23.90
CA VAL A 698 41.39 -11.26 23.96
C VAL A 698 41.61 -12.38 24.94
N SER A 699 41.09 -12.31 26.17
CA SER A 699 41.18 -13.32 27.18
C SER A 699 40.61 -14.66 26.72
N TRP A 700 39.45 -14.60 26.07
CA TRP A 700 38.80 -15.81 25.52
C TRP A 700 39.67 -16.45 24.41
N ALA A 701 40.20 -15.68 23.45
CA ALA A 701 41.02 -16.20 22.38
C ALA A 701 42.31 -16.82 22.89
N GLN A 702 42.97 -16.18 23.86
CA GLN A 702 44.20 -16.69 24.50
C GLN A 702 43.99 -17.99 25.30
N SER A 703 42.82 -18.16 25.90
CA SER A 703 42.48 -19.38 26.65
C SER A 703 42.34 -20.64 25.79
N ARG A 704 42.17 -20.46 24.47
CA ARG A 704 42.02 -21.54 23.48
C ARG A 704 43.31 -21.92 22.76
N VAL A 705 44.36 -21.09 22.83
CA VAL A 705 45.68 -21.46 22.33
C VAL A 705 46.23 -22.52 23.22
N PRO A 706 46.55 -23.77 22.76
CA PRO A 706 47.20 -24.77 23.60
C PRO A 706 48.52 -24.17 24.06
N CYS A 707 48.69 -24.12 25.40
CA CYS A 707 49.96 -23.73 25.99
C CYS A 707 51.09 -24.56 25.32
N PRO A 708 52.13 -23.97 24.69
CA PRO A 708 53.25 -24.75 24.22
C PRO A 708 53.82 -25.47 25.42
N ALA A 709 53.78 -26.81 25.39
CA ALA A 709 54.35 -27.64 26.47
C ALA A 709 55.76 -27.11 26.72
N LEU A 710 55.99 -26.66 27.95
CA LEU A 710 57.30 -26.42 28.48
C LEU A 710 58.09 -27.75 28.35
N THR A 711 58.80 -27.92 27.27
CA THR A 711 59.85 -28.92 27.19
C THR A 711 60.98 -28.43 28.07
N ALA A 712 61.06 -29.11 29.28
CA ALA A 712 62.22 -29.10 30.14
C ALA A 712 63.38 -29.85 29.51
#